data_e21c2c4712f1c4a5758ed9074fe19335
#
_entry.id   e21c2c4712f1c4a5758ed9074fe19335
#
_cell.length_a   1.000
_cell.length_b   1.000
_cell.length_c   1.000
_cell.angle_alpha   90.00
_cell.angle_beta   90.00
_cell.angle_gamma   90.00
#
_symmetry.space_group_name_H-M   'P 1'
#
loop_
_entity.id
_entity.type
_entity.pdbx_description
1 polymer ?
#
loop_
_entity_poly.entity_id
_entity_poly.type
_entity_poly.pdbx_seq_one_letter_code
_entity_poly.pdbx_strand_id
1 'polypeptide(L)'
;MKSFISIVAFLMLSFTAFCQGGVNFEHITFDEALAKAKAENKLIFMDCYTTWCGPCKYMTETIFPQEKAGEFFNPKFVCVKFDMEKGEGPELGKKFGVRAYPTFLILRPDGSVQHKVVGGGDLEGFIARVEKGLNEKTSLDYLNKLYEKGKMNKKQLVAYQIALNDAYEQAKSEKVGEELNKILKDKDKMKKEFWPILEESPYGSDNFKLVVNNLAVFNKNISKDKVDAYLYGNYSQAIDNTTRRNAKEPAKTLEQIRQELTNIDLENKDQLMSKIELAQATIDQNVDKIISLAEQAAETKSEELWSIVNALNSISSKVNKAEAGRIVALGDKFIANSPENGKAYMTNFFEKFKVAAHVGVYFYELSYEDALKMAKQQGRKLFIDCYTTWCGPCKYMSETVFKQENVGDFLNQNFICLKYDMEKGEGPELAKKFGVRAYPTFVIVNPDGTIRHKLVGGGEGEKFIERVKESFDDNKALGALDAKYNSGNRDKAFLSQYAQVMVANYDPNAKVIVDELLKISTDEEKLSEDYWFIFGNSELSPKDSEAAKFLTDNRSKFNETIGKEKVDNRLSEGLFREILMVIAGRGQKTDVKRLDAIGREVKALKLSNEKTLLSSLAIAKAVKTENIDKILTACEKELPKLGKNSQMIAYYLSGSLAKANDTQKARWQKIVQANTGK
;
A
#
# COMPACT_ATOMS: atom_id res chain seq x y z
N MET A 1 -65.27 19.57 66.08
CA MET A 1 -64.73 20.61 65.15
C MET A 1 -63.59 20.03 64.42
N LYS A 2 -63.74 20.08 63.11
CA LYS A 2 -62.76 19.94 62.04
C LYS A 2 -62.04 18.58 61.84
N SER A 3 -62.63 17.84 60.93
CA SER A 3 -62.11 16.77 60.13
C SER A 3 -60.74 17.09 59.51
N PHE A 4 -59.88 16.12 59.45
CA PHE A 4 -58.80 16.06 58.41
C PHE A 4 -58.91 14.72 57.72
N ILE A 5 -59.38 14.81 56.49
CA ILE A 5 -59.38 13.72 55.53
C ILE A 5 -58.03 13.74 54.87
N SER A 6 -57.23 12.68 55.07
CA SER A 6 -55.98 12.44 54.26
C SER A 6 -56.30 11.65 53.00
N ILE A 7 -56.22 12.30 51.86
CA ILE A 7 -56.27 11.68 50.55
C ILE A 7 -54.87 11.14 50.25
N VAL A 8 -54.73 9.83 50.21
CA VAL A 8 -53.52 9.13 49.65
C VAL A 8 -53.70 9.10 48.15
N ALA A 9 -52.98 9.99 47.44
CA ALA A 9 -52.87 9.93 46.03
C ALA A 9 -51.88 8.83 45.64
N PHE A 10 -52.39 7.77 45.05
CA PHE A 10 -51.58 6.70 44.43
C PHE A 10 -51.02 7.24 43.13
N LEU A 11 -49.76 7.69 43.13
CA LEU A 11 -49.03 8.03 41.92
C LEU A 11 -48.71 6.74 41.16
N MET A 12 -49.49 6.43 40.16
CA MET A 12 -49.05 5.52 39.09
C MET A 12 -47.94 6.20 38.32
N LEU A 13 -46.68 5.87 38.58
CA LEU A 13 -45.55 6.14 37.69
C LEU A 13 -45.70 5.21 36.48
N SER A 14 -46.29 5.74 35.44
CA SER A 14 -46.18 5.15 34.10
C SER A 14 -44.70 5.25 33.69
N PHE A 15 -43.97 4.16 33.83
CA PHE A 15 -42.71 4.02 33.16
C PHE A 15 -43.01 3.95 31.63
N THR A 16 -42.95 5.11 30.99
CA THR A 16 -42.76 5.12 29.54
C THR A 16 -41.37 4.56 29.28
N ALA A 17 -41.31 3.26 29.02
CA ALA A 17 -40.13 2.68 28.41
C ALA A 17 -39.87 3.47 27.11
N PHE A 18 -38.78 4.21 27.06
CA PHE A 18 -38.21 4.70 25.84
C PHE A 18 -37.97 3.47 24.97
N CYS A 19 -38.84 3.25 24.02
CA CYS A 19 -38.65 2.24 22.97
C CYS A 19 -37.46 2.72 22.14
N GLN A 20 -36.25 2.22 22.45
CA GLN A 20 -35.15 2.29 21.50
C GLN A 20 -35.62 1.52 20.27
N GLY A 21 -35.77 2.20 19.15
CA GLY A 21 -36.08 1.58 17.87
C GLY A 21 -35.01 0.50 17.61
N GLY A 22 -35.45 -0.75 17.45
CA GLY A 22 -34.57 -1.89 17.21
C GLY A 22 -34.74 -3.05 18.20
N VAL A 23 -33.97 -4.13 17.97
CA VAL A 23 -34.00 -5.34 18.80
C VAL A 23 -33.32 -5.07 20.14
N ASN A 24 -34.04 -5.34 21.24
CA ASN A 24 -33.51 -5.18 22.58
C ASN A 24 -32.76 -6.43 23.03
N PHE A 25 -31.44 -6.47 22.83
CA PHE A 25 -30.58 -7.54 23.32
C PHE A 25 -30.23 -7.34 24.79
N GLU A 26 -30.58 -8.30 25.62
CA GLU A 26 -30.30 -8.28 27.04
C GLU A 26 -28.91 -8.83 27.36
N HIS A 27 -28.22 -8.18 28.29
CA HIS A 27 -26.88 -8.59 28.73
C HIS A 27 -27.00 -9.44 30.01
N ILE A 28 -27.55 -10.63 29.87
CA ILE A 28 -27.81 -11.59 30.95
C ILE A 28 -27.17 -12.95 30.57
N THR A 29 -26.99 -13.81 31.58
CA THR A 29 -26.50 -15.17 31.38
C THR A 29 -27.53 -16.04 30.65
N PHE A 30 -27.08 -17.16 30.10
CA PHE A 30 -27.99 -18.07 29.43
C PHE A 30 -29.08 -18.62 30.37
N ASP A 31 -28.73 -18.94 31.61
CA ASP A 31 -29.68 -19.44 32.61
C ASP A 31 -30.71 -18.35 33.03
N GLU A 32 -30.27 -17.11 33.15
CA GLU A 32 -31.17 -15.98 33.38
C GLU A 32 -32.12 -15.75 32.19
N ALA A 33 -31.66 -15.92 30.98
CA ALA A 33 -32.51 -15.84 29.79
C ALA A 33 -33.57 -16.94 29.76
N LEU A 34 -33.21 -18.17 30.13
CA LEU A 34 -34.19 -19.27 30.28
C LEU A 34 -35.25 -18.96 31.36
N ALA A 35 -34.82 -18.48 32.53
CA ALA A 35 -35.72 -18.12 33.62
C ALA A 35 -36.69 -17.00 33.23
N LYS A 36 -36.19 -15.97 32.56
CA LYS A 36 -36.95 -14.83 32.06
C LYS A 36 -37.95 -15.25 30.97
N ALA A 37 -37.50 -16.04 29.99
CA ALA A 37 -38.37 -16.56 28.95
C ALA A 37 -39.54 -17.38 29.52
N LYS A 38 -39.27 -18.18 30.55
CA LYS A 38 -40.29 -18.92 31.24
C LYS A 38 -41.28 -18.03 31.97
N ALA A 39 -40.79 -16.99 32.66
CA ALA A 39 -41.61 -16.03 33.38
C ALA A 39 -42.50 -15.18 32.46
N GLU A 40 -41.99 -14.77 31.32
CA GLU A 40 -42.70 -13.96 30.34
C GLU A 40 -43.49 -14.78 29.29
N ASN A 41 -43.39 -16.10 29.33
CA ASN A 41 -43.98 -17.01 28.35
C ASN A 41 -43.56 -16.65 26.90
N LYS A 42 -42.26 -16.33 26.73
CA LYS A 42 -41.66 -16.04 25.44
C LYS A 42 -40.65 -17.11 25.01
N LEU A 43 -40.35 -17.14 23.74
CA LEU A 43 -39.18 -17.89 23.24
C LEU A 43 -37.91 -17.07 23.47
N ILE A 44 -36.73 -17.69 23.33
CA ILE A 44 -35.44 -17.01 23.34
C ILE A 44 -34.96 -16.89 21.89
N PHE A 45 -34.55 -15.69 21.51
CA PHE A 45 -33.77 -15.45 20.31
C PHE A 45 -32.32 -15.23 20.68
N MET A 46 -31.45 -16.18 20.35
CA MET A 46 -30.05 -16.16 20.70
C MET A 46 -29.17 -15.94 19.46
N ASP A 47 -28.48 -14.80 19.42
CA ASP A 47 -27.49 -14.47 18.39
C ASP A 47 -26.11 -15.00 18.81
N CYS A 48 -25.59 -15.96 18.05
CA CYS A 48 -24.26 -16.55 18.21
C CYS A 48 -23.31 -15.88 17.21
N TYR A 49 -22.41 -15.04 17.70
CA TYR A 49 -21.51 -14.23 16.86
C TYR A 49 -20.06 -14.37 17.26
N THR A 50 -19.15 -13.78 16.45
CA THR A 50 -17.75 -13.50 16.80
C THR A 50 -17.39 -12.06 16.42
N THR A 51 -16.38 -11.48 17.08
CA THR A 51 -15.99 -10.07 16.86
C THR A 51 -15.37 -9.79 15.50
N TRP A 52 -14.79 -10.79 14.84
CA TRP A 52 -14.18 -10.68 13.51
C TRP A 52 -15.16 -10.96 12.35
N CYS A 53 -16.36 -11.45 12.64
CA CYS A 53 -17.35 -11.83 11.64
C CYS A 53 -18.00 -10.62 10.98
N GLY A 54 -17.70 -10.39 9.70
CA GLY A 54 -18.27 -9.28 8.93
C GLY A 54 -19.81 -9.31 8.83
N PRO A 55 -20.44 -10.44 8.43
CA PRO A 55 -21.91 -10.57 8.40
C PRO A 55 -22.56 -10.36 9.77
N CYS A 56 -21.90 -10.74 10.89
CA CYS A 56 -22.41 -10.49 12.22
C CYS A 56 -22.45 -8.98 12.55
N LYS A 57 -21.41 -8.25 12.15
CA LYS A 57 -21.38 -6.78 12.29
C LYS A 57 -22.49 -6.13 11.47
N TYR A 58 -22.69 -6.56 10.25
CA TYR A 58 -23.77 -6.06 9.40
C TYR A 58 -25.15 -6.25 10.08
N MET A 59 -25.44 -7.43 10.64
CA MET A 59 -26.68 -7.66 11.38
C MET A 59 -26.81 -6.72 12.58
N THR A 60 -25.74 -6.57 13.37
CA THR A 60 -25.72 -5.75 14.58
C THR A 60 -25.82 -4.24 14.28
N GLU A 61 -25.15 -3.77 13.23
CA GLU A 61 -25.02 -2.33 12.91
C GLU A 61 -26.12 -1.82 11.98
N THR A 62 -26.71 -2.72 11.15
CA THR A 62 -27.62 -2.32 10.08
C THR A 62 -29.03 -2.91 10.23
N ILE A 63 -29.16 -4.16 10.61
CA ILE A 63 -30.45 -4.87 10.62
C ILE A 63 -31.16 -4.73 11.97
N PHE A 64 -30.51 -5.11 13.06
CA PHE A 64 -31.14 -5.09 14.39
C PHE A 64 -31.50 -3.70 14.92
N PRO A 65 -30.82 -2.59 14.55
CA PRO A 65 -31.25 -1.25 14.98
C PRO A 65 -32.54 -0.74 14.32
N GLN A 66 -33.03 -1.39 13.27
CA GLN A 66 -34.25 -0.95 12.58
C GLN A 66 -35.50 -1.11 13.46
N GLU A 67 -36.35 -0.09 13.46
CA GLU A 67 -37.61 -0.09 14.23
C GLU A 67 -38.49 -1.34 13.96
N LYS A 68 -38.65 -1.68 12.69
CA LYS A 68 -39.37 -2.90 12.27
C LYS A 68 -38.77 -4.20 12.84
N ALA A 69 -37.45 -4.25 13.06
CA ALA A 69 -36.83 -5.38 13.73
C ALA A 69 -37.27 -5.45 15.20
N GLY A 70 -37.21 -4.32 15.92
CA GLY A 70 -37.67 -4.23 17.30
C GLY A 70 -39.14 -4.62 17.45
N GLU A 71 -40.01 -4.12 16.57
CA GLU A 71 -41.45 -4.46 16.56
C GLU A 71 -41.71 -5.96 16.37
N PHE A 72 -40.87 -6.64 15.58
CA PHE A 72 -41.00 -8.09 15.36
C PHE A 72 -40.43 -8.91 16.50
N PHE A 73 -39.20 -8.62 16.97
CA PHE A 73 -38.49 -9.47 17.91
C PHE A 73 -38.90 -9.25 19.37
N ASN A 74 -38.99 -8.01 19.85
CA ASN A 74 -39.16 -7.70 21.28
C ASN A 74 -40.45 -8.25 21.90
N PRO A 75 -41.61 -8.29 21.21
CA PRO A 75 -42.82 -8.88 21.77
C PRO A 75 -42.79 -10.41 21.88
N LYS A 76 -41.98 -11.08 21.04
CA LYS A 76 -42.03 -12.53 20.87
C LYS A 76 -40.90 -13.25 21.60
N PHE A 77 -39.80 -12.55 21.85
CA PHE A 77 -38.57 -13.17 22.34
C PHE A 77 -37.95 -12.42 23.53
N VAL A 78 -37.26 -13.17 24.36
CA VAL A 78 -36.15 -12.68 25.14
C VAL A 78 -34.91 -12.75 24.21
N CYS A 79 -34.41 -11.60 23.79
CA CYS A 79 -33.27 -11.54 22.83
C CYS A 79 -31.96 -11.45 23.61
N VAL A 80 -31.04 -12.37 23.31
CA VAL A 80 -29.68 -12.41 23.89
C VAL A 80 -28.65 -12.65 22.80
N LYS A 81 -27.41 -12.20 23.05
CA LYS A 81 -26.31 -12.45 22.13
C LYS A 81 -25.05 -12.86 22.89
N PHE A 82 -24.34 -13.85 22.34
CA PHE A 82 -23.12 -14.37 22.94
C PHE A 82 -21.98 -14.38 21.93
N ASP A 83 -20.81 -13.89 22.36
CA ASP A 83 -19.56 -14.03 21.63
C ASP A 83 -19.07 -15.48 21.78
N MET A 84 -19.08 -16.23 20.72
CA MET A 84 -18.73 -17.67 20.72
C MET A 84 -17.26 -17.94 21.07
N GLU A 85 -16.45 -16.91 21.23
CA GLU A 85 -15.05 -17.01 21.64
C GLU A 85 -14.81 -16.53 23.08
N LYS A 86 -15.84 -16.00 23.79
CA LYS A 86 -15.72 -15.42 25.13
C LYS A 86 -16.85 -15.81 26.07
N GLY A 87 -16.57 -15.73 27.38
CA GLY A 87 -17.57 -15.99 28.43
C GLY A 87 -18.21 -17.37 28.28
N GLU A 88 -19.55 -17.43 28.31
CA GLU A 88 -20.33 -18.66 28.13
C GLU A 88 -20.36 -19.15 26.66
N GLY A 89 -19.96 -18.28 25.72
CA GLY A 89 -20.07 -18.58 24.28
C GLY A 89 -19.45 -19.88 23.82
N PRO A 90 -18.20 -20.24 24.19
CA PRO A 90 -17.58 -21.48 23.76
C PRO A 90 -18.38 -22.74 24.16
N GLU A 91 -18.94 -22.75 25.38
CA GLU A 91 -19.75 -23.86 25.89
C GLU A 91 -21.10 -23.92 25.18
N LEU A 92 -21.76 -22.77 24.99
CA LEU A 92 -23.02 -22.67 24.26
C LEU A 92 -22.84 -23.06 22.78
N GLY A 93 -21.74 -22.62 22.15
CA GLY A 93 -21.39 -22.99 20.79
C GLY A 93 -21.25 -24.51 20.61
N LYS A 94 -20.59 -25.19 21.57
CA LYS A 94 -20.48 -26.65 21.60
C LYS A 94 -21.83 -27.32 21.87
N LYS A 95 -22.58 -26.82 22.85
CA LYS A 95 -23.89 -27.34 23.23
C LYS A 95 -24.89 -27.36 22.06
N PHE A 96 -24.92 -26.27 21.29
CA PHE A 96 -25.88 -26.10 20.19
C PHE A 96 -25.28 -26.40 18.82
N GLY A 97 -24.06 -26.88 18.73
CA GLY A 97 -23.40 -27.26 17.48
C GLY A 97 -23.26 -26.08 16.51
N VAL A 98 -22.87 -24.89 17.00
CA VAL A 98 -22.64 -23.70 16.17
C VAL A 98 -21.33 -23.89 15.39
N ARG A 99 -21.41 -23.85 14.04
CA ARG A 99 -20.27 -24.09 13.14
C ARG A 99 -20.00 -22.96 12.16
N ALA A 100 -20.91 -21.99 12.08
CA ALA A 100 -20.80 -20.83 11.20
C ALA A 100 -21.39 -19.60 11.87
N TYR A 101 -21.01 -18.40 11.45
CA TYR A 101 -21.46 -17.14 12.03
C TYR A 101 -22.00 -16.19 10.96
N PRO A 102 -23.09 -15.42 11.30
CA PRO A 102 -23.90 -15.56 12.49
C PRO A 102 -24.76 -16.82 12.48
N THR A 103 -25.03 -17.40 13.66
CA THR A 103 -26.05 -18.43 13.87
C THR A 103 -27.08 -17.90 14.86
N PHE A 104 -28.35 -17.98 14.50
CA PHE A 104 -29.47 -17.56 15.32
C PHE A 104 -30.26 -18.77 15.76
N LEU A 105 -30.45 -18.91 17.06
CA LEU A 105 -31.21 -19.99 17.66
C LEU A 105 -32.52 -19.47 18.25
N ILE A 106 -33.62 -20.15 17.94
CA ILE A 106 -34.90 -19.97 18.59
C ILE A 106 -35.05 -21.11 19.58
N LEU A 107 -35.01 -20.76 20.88
CA LEU A 107 -35.06 -21.76 21.95
C LEU A 107 -36.35 -21.64 22.72
N ARG A 108 -36.85 -22.78 23.19
CA ARG A 108 -37.95 -22.84 24.16
C ARG A 108 -37.44 -22.47 25.56
N PRO A 109 -38.32 -22.10 26.51
CA PRO A 109 -37.93 -21.78 27.90
C PRO A 109 -37.26 -22.95 28.64
N ASP A 110 -37.35 -24.18 28.15
CA ASP A 110 -36.63 -25.34 28.67
C ASP A 110 -35.20 -25.53 28.10
N GLY A 111 -34.78 -24.60 27.23
CA GLY A 111 -33.50 -24.63 26.59
C GLY A 111 -33.39 -25.54 25.34
N SER A 112 -34.47 -26.19 24.94
CA SER A 112 -34.50 -27.01 23.74
C SER A 112 -34.56 -26.12 22.48
N VAL A 113 -33.85 -26.55 21.41
CA VAL A 113 -33.83 -25.84 20.12
C VAL A 113 -35.15 -26.08 19.38
N GLN A 114 -35.90 -25.03 19.11
CA GLN A 114 -37.09 -25.07 18.28
C GLN A 114 -36.75 -24.86 16.81
N HIS A 115 -35.87 -23.89 16.54
CA HIS A 115 -35.46 -23.55 15.18
C HIS A 115 -34.03 -22.99 15.14
N LYS A 116 -33.39 -23.06 13.99
CA LYS A 116 -32.02 -22.55 13.77
C LYS A 116 -31.96 -21.87 12.41
N VAL A 117 -31.34 -20.69 12.36
CA VAL A 117 -31.11 -19.92 11.15
C VAL A 117 -29.62 -19.56 11.11
N VAL A 118 -28.94 -19.85 10.01
CA VAL A 118 -27.53 -19.52 9.81
C VAL A 118 -27.39 -18.47 8.70
N GLY A 119 -26.49 -17.49 8.93
CA GLY A 119 -26.28 -16.37 8.02
C GLY A 119 -27.29 -15.23 8.20
N GLY A 120 -26.83 -14.02 7.88
CA GLY A 120 -27.66 -12.81 7.89
C GLY A 120 -28.47 -12.63 6.62
N GLY A 121 -28.84 -11.41 6.31
CA GLY A 121 -29.61 -10.98 5.13
C GLY A 121 -30.28 -9.64 5.35
N ASP A 122 -31.08 -9.20 4.38
CA ASP A 122 -31.98 -8.06 4.57
C ASP A 122 -33.04 -8.36 5.62
N LEU A 123 -33.67 -7.32 6.16
CA LEU A 123 -34.59 -7.48 7.27
C LEU A 123 -35.81 -8.36 6.95
N GLU A 124 -36.41 -8.17 5.79
CA GLU A 124 -37.65 -8.89 5.42
C GLU A 124 -37.38 -10.39 5.20
N GLY A 125 -36.33 -10.70 4.47
CA GLY A 125 -35.89 -12.09 4.25
C GLY A 125 -35.49 -12.77 5.57
N PHE A 126 -34.80 -12.05 6.44
CA PHE A 126 -34.39 -12.56 7.75
C PHE A 126 -35.59 -12.84 8.66
N ILE A 127 -36.54 -11.90 8.77
CA ILE A 127 -37.80 -12.10 9.52
C ILE A 127 -38.54 -13.31 8.97
N ALA A 128 -38.69 -13.47 7.65
CA ALA A 128 -39.40 -14.61 7.07
C ALA A 128 -38.78 -15.97 7.43
N ARG A 129 -37.44 -16.03 7.58
CA ARG A 129 -36.72 -17.22 8.04
C ARG A 129 -36.98 -17.51 9.51
N VAL A 130 -36.98 -16.48 10.36
CA VAL A 130 -37.26 -16.61 11.79
C VAL A 130 -38.74 -16.98 12.06
N GLU A 131 -39.69 -16.42 11.29
CA GLU A 131 -41.12 -16.74 11.40
C GLU A 131 -41.43 -18.22 11.20
N LYS A 132 -40.69 -18.92 10.34
CA LYS A 132 -40.83 -20.39 10.20
C LYS A 132 -40.60 -21.09 11.54
N GLY A 133 -39.72 -20.53 12.39
CA GLY A 133 -39.45 -21.06 13.72
C GLY A 133 -40.55 -20.79 14.76
N LEU A 134 -41.38 -19.76 14.56
CA LEU A 134 -42.49 -19.45 15.48
C LEU A 134 -43.67 -20.43 15.32
N ASN A 135 -43.88 -20.96 14.12
CA ASN A 135 -44.93 -21.94 13.88
C ASN A 135 -44.40 -23.35 14.15
N GLU A 136 -44.97 -24.01 15.14
CA GLU A 136 -44.55 -25.39 15.50
C GLU A 136 -44.51 -26.35 14.29
N LYS A 137 -45.43 -26.22 13.34
CA LYS A 137 -45.51 -27.12 12.16
C LYS A 137 -44.49 -26.81 11.06
N THR A 138 -43.78 -25.71 11.14
CA THR A 138 -42.72 -25.30 10.21
C THR A 138 -41.35 -25.20 10.86
N SER A 139 -41.29 -25.33 12.20
CA SER A 139 -40.04 -25.32 12.93
C SER A 139 -39.15 -26.52 12.59
N LEU A 140 -37.84 -26.33 12.63
CA LEU A 140 -36.86 -27.37 12.30
C LEU A 140 -37.05 -28.63 13.19
N ASP A 141 -37.28 -28.42 14.50
CA ASP A 141 -37.48 -29.51 15.44
C ASP A 141 -38.72 -30.37 15.10
N TYR A 142 -39.84 -29.71 14.78
CA TYR A 142 -41.04 -30.41 14.33
C TYR A 142 -40.82 -31.21 13.04
N LEU A 143 -40.16 -30.57 12.06
CA LEU A 143 -39.89 -31.21 10.77
C LEU A 143 -38.89 -32.35 10.91
N ASN A 144 -37.86 -32.26 11.76
CA ASN A 144 -36.99 -33.38 12.09
C ASN A 144 -37.79 -34.59 12.64
N LYS A 145 -38.62 -34.34 13.64
CA LYS A 145 -39.46 -35.41 14.25
C LYS A 145 -40.44 -36.02 13.27
N LEU A 146 -41.00 -35.23 12.36
CA LEU A 146 -41.92 -35.69 11.33
C LEU A 146 -41.22 -36.53 10.27
N TYR A 147 -39.98 -36.12 9.87
CA TYR A 147 -39.15 -36.89 8.93
C TYR A 147 -38.73 -38.23 9.49
N GLU A 148 -38.33 -38.30 10.75
CA GLU A 148 -37.98 -39.56 11.43
C GLU A 148 -39.15 -40.55 11.49
N LYS A 149 -40.37 -40.04 11.54
CA LYS A 149 -41.59 -40.88 11.50
C LYS A 149 -41.93 -41.39 10.10
N GLY A 150 -41.23 -40.97 9.05
CA GLY A 150 -41.48 -41.36 7.67
C GLY A 150 -42.85 -40.96 7.10
N LYS A 151 -43.46 -39.88 7.62
CA LYS A 151 -44.85 -39.48 7.30
C LYS A 151 -44.96 -38.15 6.57
N MET A 152 -43.85 -37.68 5.92
CA MET A 152 -43.90 -36.42 5.19
C MET A 152 -44.51 -36.57 3.81
N ASN A 153 -45.42 -35.66 3.46
CA ASN A 153 -45.82 -35.45 2.07
C ASN A 153 -44.80 -34.57 1.33
N LYS A 154 -44.92 -34.46 -0.02
CA LYS A 154 -44.02 -33.72 -0.87
C LYS A 154 -43.79 -32.26 -0.41
N LYS A 155 -44.85 -31.54 -0.02
CA LYS A 155 -44.77 -30.15 0.46
C LYS A 155 -44.02 -30.06 1.77
N GLN A 156 -44.20 -31.00 2.68
CA GLN A 156 -43.48 -31.03 3.96
C GLN A 156 -42.00 -31.37 3.77
N LEU A 157 -41.66 -32.27 2.83
CA LEU A 157 -40.25 -32.52 2.48
C LEU A 157 -39.56 -31.28 1.91
N VAL A 158 -40.26 -30.51 1.06
CA VAL A 158 -39.71 -29.20 0.59
C VAL A 158 -39.49 -28.24 1.75
N ALA A 159 -40.49 -28.04 2.60
CA ALA A 159 -40.36 -27.18 3.77
C ALA A 159 -39.22 -27.63 4.69
N TYR A 160 -39.00 -28.95 4.80
CA TYR A 160 -37.92 -29.53 5.58
C TYR A 160 -36.55 -29.25 4.94
N GLN A 161 -36.40 -29.43 3.63
CA GLN A 161 -35.17 -29.12 2.92
C GLN A 161 -34.80 -27.65 3.07
N ILE A 162 -35.76 -26.74 2.94
CA ILE A 162 -35.56 -25.31 3.15
C ILE A 162 -35.10 -25.02 4.59
N ALA A 163 -35.75 -25.63 5.59
CA ALA A 163 -35.37 -25.46 6.99
C ALA A 163 -33.96 -25.99 7.30
N LEU A 164 -33.56 -27.09 6.64
CA LEU A 164 -32.21 -27.66 6.75
C LEU A 164 -31.16 -26.74 6.09
N ASN A 165 -31.48 -26.16 4.94
CA ASN A 165 -30.61 -25.19 4.26
C ASN A 165 -30.44 -23.90 5.15
N ASP A 166 -31.54 -23.35 5.65
CA ASP A 166 -31.55 -22.21 6.57
C ASP A 166 -30.72 -22.48 7.84
N ALA A 167 -30.68 -23.76 8.29
CA ALA A 167 -29.93 -24.20 9.46
C ALA A 167 -28.48 -24.64 9.15
N TYR A 168 -28.04 -24.61 7.87
CA TYR A 168 -26.72 -25.08 7.41
C TYR A 168 -26.48 -26.59 7.71
N GLU A 169 -27.55 -27.40 7.66
CA GLU A 169 -27.52 -28.85 7.87
C GLU A 169 -27.34 -29.60 6.54
N GLN A 170 -26.22 -29.33 5.84
CA GLN A 170 -25.97 -29.74 4.46
C GLN A 170 -26.18 -31.23 4.20
N ALA A 171 -25.58 -32.12 5.00
CA ALA A 171 -25.69 -33.58 4.78
C ALA A 171 -27.13 -34.09 4.85
N LYS A 172 -27.97 -33.54 5.72
CA LYS A 172 -29.39 -33.86 5.79
C LYS A 172 -30.17 -33.28 4.63
N SER A 173 -29.86 -32.03 4.26
CA SER A 173 -30.47 -31.35 3.13
C SER A 173 -30.21 -32.08 1.81
N GLU A 174 -29.00 -32.53 1.56
CA GLU A 174 -28.63 -33.34 0.39
C GLU A 174 -29.45 -34.61 0.33
N LYS A 175 -29.53 -35.35 1.44
CA LYS A 175 -30.33 -36.58 1.53
C LYS A 175 -31.83 -36.35 1.22
N VAL A 176 -32.41 -35.28 1.77
CA VAL A 176 -33.82 -34.92 1.50
C VAL A 176 -33.98 -34.45 0.06
N GLY A 177 -33.01 -33.72 -0.50
CA GLY A 177 -32.98 -33.32 -1.91
C GLY A 177 -32.96 -34.51 -2.87
N GLU A 178 -32.16 -35.56 -2.59
CA GLU A 178 -32.17 -36.80 -3.36
C GLU A 178 -33.53 -37.52 -3.31
N GLU A 179 -34.15 -37.55 -2.13
CA GLU A 179 -35.48 -38.13 -1.96
C GLU A 179 -36.52 -37.33 -2.76
N LEU A 180 -36.51 -36.01 -2.67
CA LEU A 180 -37.38 -35.13 -3.45
C LEU A 180 -37.20 -35.33 -4.96
N ASN A 181 -35.97 -35.43 -5.44
CA ASN A 181 -35.69 -35.65 -6.85
C ASN A 181 -36.27 -36.96 -7.39
N LYS A 182 -36.32 -37.99 -6.56
CA LYS A 182 -36.93 -39.29 -6.94
C LYS A 182 -38.45 -39.23 -7.03
N ILE A 183 -39.12 -38.43 -6.21
CA ILE A 183 -40.59 -38.42 -6.09
C ILE A 183 -41.27 -37.25 -6.81
N LEU A 184 -40.55 -36.15 -7.08
CA LEU A 184 -41.08 -34.99 -7.78
C LEU A 184 -41.07 -35.22 -9.29
N LYS A 185 -42.24 -35.05 -9.93
CA LYS A 185 -42.36 -34.96 -11.39
C LYS A 185 -42.32 -33.48 -11.81
N ASP A 186 -41.99 -33.21 -13.07
CA ASP A 186 -41.92 -31.81 -13.58
C ASP A 186 -43.22 -31.03 -13.35
N LYS A 187 -44.40 -31.69 -13.52
CA LYS A 187 -45.70 -31.08 -13.20
C LYS A 187 -45.87 -30.68 -11.72
N ASP A 188 -45.15 -31.32 -10.80
CA ASP A 188 -45.17 -30.94 -9.39
C ASP A 188 -44.27 -29.72 -9.19
N LYS A 189 -43.07 -29.76 -9.79
CA LYS A 189 -42.07 -28.66 -9.72
C LYS A 189 -42.59 -27.34 -10.27
N MET A 190 -43.51 -27.37 -11.23
CA MET A 190 -44.13 -26.15 -11.83
C MET A 190 -45.18 -25.49 -10.95
N LYS A 191 -45.52 -26.03 -9.76
CA LYS A 191 -46.47 -25.41 -8.82
C LYS A 191 -45.74 -24.45 -7.87
N LYS A 192 -46.45 -23.44 -7.41
CA LYS A 192 -45.92 -22.38 -6.54
C LYS A 192 -45.22 -22.91 -5.29
N GLU A 193 -45.77 -23.97 -4.66
CA GLU A 193 -45.23 -24.53 -3.44
C GLU A 193 -43.84 -25.20 -3.59
N PHE A 194 -43.41 -25.49 -4.81
CA PHE A 194 -42.11 -26.10 -5.10
C PHE A 194 -41.09 -25.10 -5.65
N TRP A 195 -41.48 -23.85 -5.90
CA TRP A 195 -40.59 -22.80 -6.40
C TRP A 195 -39.30 -22.63 -5.56
N PRO A 196 -39.35 -22.66 -4.22
CA PRO A 196 -38.14 -22.49 -3.42
C PRO A 196 -37.03 -23.52 -3.69
N ILE A 197 -37.33 -24.69 -4.24
CA ILE A 197 -36.31 -25.67 -4.64
C ILE A 197 -35.68 -25.30 -5.99
N LEU A 198 -36.48 -24.75 -6.91
CA LEU A 198 -35.99 -24.36 -8.23
C LEU A 198 -35.17 -23.05 -8.14
N GLU A 199 -35.59 -22.14 -7.28
CA GLU A 199 -34.94 -20.86 -7.01
C GLU A 199 -33.49 -21.02 -6.56
N GLU A 200 -33.15 -22.12 -5.89
CA GLU A 200 -31.78 -22.48 -5.48
C GLU A 200 -30.97 -23.21 -6.58
N SER A 201 -31.61 -23.53 -7.70
CA SER A 201 -30.97 -24.34 -8.74
C SER A 201 -30.10 -23.52 -9.66
N PRO A 202 -28.80 -23.88 -9.85
CA PRO A 202 -27.86 -23.10 -10.64
C PRO A 202 -28.11 -23.20 -12.14
N TYR A 203 -27.55 -22.26 -12.90
CA TYR A 203 -27.51 -22.29 -14.37
C TYR A 203 -27.08 -23.66 -14.90
N GLY A 204 -27.78 -24.13 -15.93
CA GLY A 204 -27.48 -25.37 -16.63
C GLY A 204 -27.97 -26.64 -15.93
N SER A 205 -28.48 -26.56 -14.69
CA SER A 205 -29.14 -27.70 -14.01
C SER A 205 -30.45 -28.12 -14.71
N ASP A 206 -30.92 -29.33 -14.45
CA ASP A 206 -32.20 -29.80 -15.02
C ASP A 206 -33.39 -28.95 -14.56
N ASN A 207 -33.36 -28.47 -13.33
CA ASN A 207 -34.38 -27.56 -12.82
C ASN A 207 -34.33 -26.19 -13.50
N PHE A 208 -33.12 -25.65 -13.74
CA PHE A 208 -32.95 -24.40 -14.50
C PHE A 208 -33.53 -24.57 -15.92
N LYS A 209 -33.16 -25.63 -16.61
CA LYS A 209 -33.70 -25.95 -17.95
C LYS A 209 -35.22 -26.15 -17.94
N LEU A 210 -35.79 -26.76 -16.89
CA LEU A 210 -37.22 -26.90 -16.72
C LEU A 210 -37.90 -25.52 -16.65
N VAL A 211 -37.33 -24.54 -15.92
CA VAL A 211 -37.84 -23.18 -15.86
C VAL A 211 -37.78 -22.48 -17.21
N VAL A 212 -36.61 -22.49 -17.88
CA VAL A 212 -36.41 -21.87 -19.19
C VAL A 212 -37.38 -22.41 -20.24
N ASN A 213 -37.57 -23.72 -20.26
CA ASN A 213 -38.44 -24.38 -21.25
C ASN A 213 -39.95 -24.21 -20.96
N ASN A 214 -40.36 -23.72 -19.79
CA ASN A 214 -41.77 -23.61 -19.38
C ASN A 214 -42.09 -22.21 -18.79
N LEU A 215 -41.48 -21.14 -19.31
CA LEU A 215 -41.58 -19.77 -18.79
C LEU A 215 -43.03 -19.30 -18.62
N ALA A 216 -43.88 -19.54 -19.61
CA ALA A 216 -45.31 -19.14 -19.56
C ALA A 216 -46.02 -19.74 -18.34
N VAL A 217 -45.71 -21.00 -17.99
CA VAL A 217 -46.33 -21.70 -16.83
C VAL A 217 -45.78 -21.14 -15.51
N PHE A 218 -44.45 -20.89 -15.44
CA PHE A 218 -43.84 -20.35 -14.24
C PHE A 218 -44.26 -18.89 -14.02
N ASN A 219 -44.30 -18.07 -15.04
CA ASN A 219 -44.77 -16.66 -14.95
C ASN A 219 -46.22 -16.61 -14.42
N LYS A 220 -47.08 -17.53 -14.85
CA LYS A 220 -48.45 -17.63 -14.35
C LYS A 220 -48.51 -18.09 -12.90
N ASN A 221 -47.75 -19.10 -12.52
CA ASN A 221 -47.87 -19.77 -11.23
C ASN A 221 -47.09 -19.06 -10.12
N ILE A 222 -46.00 -18.36 -10.46
CA ILE A 222 -45.11 -17.71 -9.52
C ILE A 222 -45.28 -16.18 -9.61
N SER A 223 -44.73 -15.53 -10.61
CA SER A 223 -44.87 -14.20 -11.19
C SER A 223 -43.74 -14.00 -12.18
N LYS A 224 -43.95 -13.13 -13.18
CA LYS A 224 -42.90 -12.79 -14.15
C LYS A 224 -41.67 -12.20 -13.43
N ASP A 225 -41.85 -11.24 -12.54
CA ASP A 225 -40.75 -10.55 -11.83
C ASP A 225 -39.84 -11.53 -11.06
N LYS A 226 -40.41 -12.51 -10.37
CA LYS A 226 -39.63 -13.52 -9.62
C LYS A 226 -38.88 -14.47 -10.53
N VAL A 227 -39.50 -14.86 -11.62
CA VAL A 227 -38.87 -15.75 -12.61
C VAL A 227 -37.76 -15.02 -13.33
N ASP A 228 -38.00 -13.77 -13.74
CA ASP A 228 -37.01 -12.94 -14.39
C ASP A 228 -35.80 -12.64 -13.46
N ALA A 229 -36.03 -12.31 -12.19
CA ALA A 229 -34.96 -12.11 -11.22
C ALA A 229 -34.11 -13.38 -11.04
N TYR A 230 -34.74 -14.55 -10.95
CA TYR A 230 -34.05 -15.85 -10.87
C TYR A 230 -33.19 -16.10 -12.11
N LEU A 231 -33.76 -15.93 -13.30
CA LEU A 231 -33.03 -16.12 -14.56
C LEU A 231 -31.88 -15.13 -14.73
N TYR A 232 -32.14 -13.84 -14.46
CA TYR A 232 -31.13 -12.80 -14.53
C TYR A 232 -29.93 -13.11 -13.60
N GLY A 233 -30.21 -13.46 -12.35
CA GLY A 233 -29.17 -13.83 -11.39
C GLY A 233 -28.31 -15.03 -11.85
N ASN A 234 -28.99 -16.07 -12.34
CA ASN A 234 -28.32 -17.28 -12.85
C ASN A 234 -27.47 -17.02 -14.10
N TYR A 235 -28.01 -16.29 -15.09
CA TYR A 235 -27.24 -15.94 -16.29
C TYR A 235 -26.08 -14.99 -15.94
N SER A 236 -26.31 -13.99 -15.09
CA SER A 236 -25.29 -13.07 -14.65
C SER A 236 -24.12 -13.81 -13.96
N GLN A 237 -24.43 -14.70 -13.04
CA GLN A 237 -23.42 -15.52 -12.35
C GLN A 237 -22.69 -16.48 -13.31
N ALA A 238 -23.40 -17.09 -14.25
CA ALA A 238 -22.81 -17.97 -15.25
C ALA A 238 -21.82 -17.20 -16.13
N ILE A 239 -22.17 -15.99 -16.56
CA ILE A 239 -21.27 -15.11 -17.33
C ILE A 239 -20.04 -14.76 -16.50
N ASP A 240 -20.17 -14.34 -15.22
CA ASP A 240 -19.04 -14.03 -14.35
C ASP A 240 -18.11 -15.23 -14.14
N ASN A 241 -18.67 -16.44 -14.06
CA ASN A 241 -17.87 -17.65 -13.92
C ASN A 241 -16.97 -17.92 -15.13
N THR A 242 -17.32 -17.44 -16.34
CA THR A 242 -16.51 -17.63 -17.55
C THR A 242 -15.21 -16.86 -17.51
N THR A 243 -15.12 -15.77 -16.75
CA THR A 243 -13.89 -14.96 -16.62
C THR A 243 -12.96 -15.43 -15.50
N ARG A 244 -13.35 -16.47 -14.74
CA ARG A 244 -12.54 -17.04 -13.67
C ARG A 244 -11.39 -17.88 -14.25
N ARG A 245 -10.24 -17.88 -13.53
CA ARG A 245 -9.00 -18.55 -13.97
C ARG A 245 -9.16 -20.02 -14.37
N ASN A 246 -10.12 -20.74 -13.76
CA ASN A 246 -10.33 -22.17 -13.99
C ASN A 246 -11.62 -22.47 -14.80
N ALA A 247 -12.15 -21.47 -15.51
CA ALA A 247 -13.34 -21.65 -16.33
C ALA A 247 -13.08 -22.67 -17.44
N LYS A 248 -14.02 -23.64 -17.59
CA LYS A 248 -13.97 -24.61 -18.68
C LYS A 248 -14.73 -24.09 -19.90
N GLU A 249 -14.13 -24.13 -21.07
CA GLU A 249 -14.72 -23.71 -22.35
C GLU A 249 -15.48 -22.35 -22.28
N PRO A 250 -14.85 -21.26 -21.76
CA PRO A 250 -15.56 -20.03 -21.42
C PRO A 250 -16.26 -19.39 -22.64
N ALA A 251 -15.61 -19.35 -23.81
CA ALA A 251 -16.19 -18.78 -25.03
C ALA A 251 -17.41 -19.56 -25.51
N LYS A 252 -17.37 -20.89 -25.41
CA LYS A 252 -18.49 -21.74 -25.77
C LYS A 252 -19.70 -21.55 -24.83
N THR A 253 -19.41 -21.39 -23.52
CA THR A 253 -20.45 -21.10 -22.53
C THR A 253 -21.10 -19.75 -22.78
N LEU A 254 -20.31 -18.69 -23.11
CA LEU A 254 -20.84 -17.36 -23.44
C LEU A 254 -21.73 -17.43 -24.71
N GLU A 255 -21.29 -18.13 -25.73
CA GLU A 255 -22.09 -18.28 -26.95
C GLU A 255 -23.39 -19.02 -26.71
N GLN A 256 -23.37 -20.09 -25.89
CA GLN A 256 -24.60 -20.79 -25.48
C GLN A 256 -25.56 -19.85 -24.75
N ILE A 257 -25.08 -19.09 -23.75
CA ILE A 257 -25.88 -18.11 -23.00
C ILE A 257 -26.46 -17.05 -23.96
N ARG A 258 -25.68 -16.55 -24.90
CA ARG A 258 -26.13 -15.58 -25.92
C ARG A 258 -27.29 -16.13 -26.73
N GLN A 259 -27.18 -17.36 -27.19
CA GLN A 259 -28.25 -18.03 -27.96
C GLN A 259 -29.52 -18.26 -27.09
N GLU A 260 -29.36 -18.69 -25.86
CA GLU A 260 -30.49 -18.85 -24.94
C GLU A 260 -31.21 -17.51 -24.70
N LEU A 261 -30.46 -16.44 -24.38
CA LEU A 261 -31.03 -15.09 -24.17
C LEU A 261 -31.72 -14.54 -25.41
N THR A 262 -31.24 -14.86 -26.61
CA THR A 262 -31.91 -14.40 -27.84
C THR A 262 -33.34 -14.92 -27.94
N ASN A 263 -33.61 -16.12 -27.43
CA ASN A 263 -34.88 -16.84 -27.57
C ASN A 263 -35.87 -16.63 -26.42
N ILE A 264 -35.51 -15.87 -25.38
CA ILE A 264 -36.35 -15.60 -24.21
C ILE A 264 -36.71 -14.13 -24.07
N ASP A 265 -37.95 -13.88 -23.57
CA ASP A 265 -38.36 -12.54 -23.13
C ASP A 265 -38.02 -12.41 -21.65
N LEU A 266 -36.90 -11.73 -21.39
CA LEU A 266 -36.36 -11.47 -20.04
C LEU A 266 -36.17 -9.96 -19.82
N GLU A 267 -36.66 -9.48 -18.68
CA GLU A 267 -36.41 -8.11 -18.25
C GLU A 267 -34.90 -7.88 -18.06
N ASN A 268 -34.41 -6.70 -18.45
CA ASN A 268 -32.99 -6.35 -18.39
C ASN A 268 -32.05 -7.26 -19.21
N LYS A 269 -32.55 -7.94 -20.23
CA LYS A 269 -31.75 -8.80 -21.14
C LYS A 269 -30.55 -8.05 -21.73
N ASP A 270 -30.72 -6.77 -22.10
CA ASP A 270 -29.67 -5.95 -22.71
C ASP A 270 -28.47 -5.78 -21.76
N GLN A 271 -28.70 -5.72 -20.46
CA GLN A 271 -27.62 -5.68 -19.46
C GLN A 271 -26.80 -6.99 -19.48
N LEU A 272 -27.45 -8.15 -19.57
CA LEU A 272 -26.78 -9.44 -19.71
C LEU A 272 -26.00 -9.53 -21.02
N MET A 273 -26.53 -8.99 -22.12
CA MET A 273 -25.82 -8.96 -23.40
C MET A 273 -24.57 -8.07 -23.32
N SER A 274 -24.65 -6.91 -22.69
CA SER A 274 -23.48 -6.06 -22.43
C SER A 274 -22.45 -6.75 -21.54
N LYS A 275 -22.91 -7.50 -20.54
CA LYS A 275 -22.04 -8.31 -19.66
C LYS A 275 -21.34 -9.43 -20.41
N ILE A 276 -22.00 -10.07 -21.37
CA ILE A 276 -21.39 -11.07 -22.27
C ILE A 276 -20.30 -10.42 -23.13
N GLU A 277 -20.52 -9.22 -23.66
CA GLU A 277 -19.49 -8.49 -24.43
C GLU A 277 -18.25 -8.19 -23.59
N LEU A 278 -18.45 -7.74 -22.35
CA LEU A 278 -17.35 -7.48 -21.41
C LEU A 278 -16.61 -8.75 -21.05
N ALA A 279 -17.32 -9.85 -20.78
CA ALA A 279 -16.72 -11.14 -20.48
C ALA A 279 -15.92 -11.68 -21.67
N GLN A 280 -16.45 -11.58 -22.90
CA GLN A 280 -15.73 -11.97 -24.12
C GLN A 280 -14.46 -11.14 -24.30
N ALA A 281 -14.55 -9.79 -24.19
CA ALA A 281 -13.39 -8.91 -24.28
C ALA A 281 -12.34 -9.25 -23.20
N THR A 282 -12.78 -9.65 -21.99
CA THR A 282 -11.90 -10.07 -20.90
C THR A 282 -11.18 -11.40 -21.21
N ILE A 283 -11.88 -12.38 -21.77
CA ILE A 283 -11.31 -13.67 -22.22
C ILE A 283 -10.28 -13.42 -23.33
N ASP A 284 -10.61 -12.58 -24.31
CA ASP A 284 -9.77 -12.23 -25.45
C ASP A 284 -8.63 -11.29 -25.05
N GLN A 285 -8.63 -10.78 -23.82
CA GLN A 285 -7.68 -9.78 -23.32
C GLN A 285 -7.60 -8.53 -24.23
N ASN A 286 -8.74 -8.13 -24.77
CA ASN A 286 -8.85 -6.97 -25.67
C ASN A 286 -8.91 -5.68 -24.86
N VAL A 287 -7.73 -5.05 -24.68
CA VAL A 287 -7.54 -3.87 -23.84
C VAL A 287 -8.46 -2.72 -24.23
N ASP A 288 -8.45 -2.33 -25.51
CA ASP A 288 -9.24 -1.19 -25.99
C ASP A 288 -10.76 -1.41 -25.85
N LYS A 289 -11.25 -2.63 -26.15
CA LYS A 289 -12.66 -2.96 -26.00
C LYS A 289 -13.11 -2.94 -24.55
N ILE A 290 -12.29 -3.44 -23.62
CA ILE A 290 -12.58 -3.40 -22.17
C ILE A 290 -12.66 -1.95 -21.70
N ILE A 291 -11.70 -1.10 -22.07
CA ILE A 291 -11.71 0.32 -21.69
C ILE A 291 -12.92 1.03 -22.28
N SER A 292 -13.23 0.78 -23.56
CA SER A 292 -14.40 1.40 -24.21
C SER A 292 -15.71 0.98 -23.55
N LEU A 293 -15.86 -0.27 -23.13
CA LEU A 293 -17.04 -0.72 -22.39
C LEU A 293 -17.11 -0.08 -20.98
N ALA A 294 -15.95 0.10 -20.32
CA ALA A 294 -15.89 0.81 -19.06
C ALA A 294 -16.28 2.30 -19.18
N GLU A 295 -15.86 2.96 -20.26
CA GLU A 295 -16.25 4.35 -20.59
C GLU A 295 -17.76 4.47 -20.81
N GLN A 296 -18.38 3.53 -21.54
CA GLN A 296 -19.82 3.49 -21.76
C GLN A 296 -20.60 3.29 -20.46
N ALA A 297 -20.09 2.45 -19.57
CA ALA A 297 -20.74 2.09 -18.31
C ALA A 297 -20.40 3.05 -17.14
N ALA A 298 -19.65 4.12 -17.37
CA ALA A 298 -19.23 5.05 -16.32
C ALA A 298 -20.38 5.75 -15.57
N GLU A 299 -21.59 5.71 -16.10
CA GLU A 299 -22.82 6.23 -15.46
C GLU A 299 -23.65 5.14 -14.77
N THR A 300 -23.18 3.88 -14.74
CA THR A 300 -23.94 2.71 -14.32
C THR A 300 -23.97 2.53 -12.79
N LYS A 301 -25.01 1.90 -12.28
CA LYS A 301 -25.21 1.59 -10.86
C LYS A 301 -24.34 0.44 -10.35
N SER A 302 -24.17 0.38 -9.04
CA SER A 302 -23.15 -0.40 -8.30
C SER A 302 -22.96 -1.88 -8.65
N GLU A 303 -23.98 -2.61 -9.12
CA GLU A 303 -23.86 -4.05 -9.39
C GLU A 303 -23.02 -4.38 -10.64
N GLU A 304 -23.04 -3.51 -11.65
CA GLU A 304 -22.25 -3.69 -12.88
C GLU A 304 -20.80 -3.21 -12.72
N LEU A 305 -20.56 -2.26 -11.79
CA LEU A 305 -19.22 -1.70 -11.55
C LEU A 305 -18.17 -2.76 -11.23
N TRP A 306 -18.52 -3.77 -10.46
CA TRP A 306 -17.56 -4.81 -10.05
C TRP A 306 -17.10 -5.71 -11.20
N SER A 307 -18.00 -6.03 -12.15
CA SER A 307 -17.61 -6.78 -13.34
C SER A 307 -16.62 -6.00 -14.21
N ILE A 308 -16.85 -4.69 -14.35
CA ILE A 308 -15.95 -3.78 -15.10
C ILE A 308 -14.60 -3.65 -14.39
N VAL A 309 -14.60 -3.44 -13.07
CA VAL A 309 -13.36 -3.35 -12.28
C VAL A 309 -12.54 -4.63 -12.39
N ASN A 310 -13.17 -5.79 -12.35
CA ASN A 310 -12.50 -7.08 -12.55
C ASN A 310 -11.90 -7.21 -13.96
N ALA A 311 -12.63 -6.78 -14.99
CA ALA A 311 -12.13 -6.77 -16.37
C ALA A 311 -10.93 -5.81 -16.52
N LEU A 312 -11.01 -4.57 -16.02
CA LEU A 312 -9.90 -3.62 -15.99
C LEU A 312 -8.69 -4.18 -15.21
N ASN A 313 -8.96 -4.90 -14.10
CA ASN A 313 -7.89 -5.54 -13.34
C ASN A 313 -7.14 -6.60 -14.14
N SER A 314 -7.87 -7.38 -14.97
CA SER A 314 -7.28 -8.45 -15.79
C SER A 314 -6.29 -7.95 -16.84
N ILE A 315 -6.43 -6.70 -17.28
CA ILE A 315 -5.56 -6.07 -18.29
C ILE A 315 -4.53 -5.12 -17.67
N SER A 316 -4.52 -4.93 -16.36
CA SER A 316 -3.74 -3.87 -15.69
C SER A 316 -2.23 -3.91 -15.97
N SER A 317 -1.67 -5.09 -16.28
CA SER A 317 -0.26 -5.25 -16.67
C SER A 317 0.02 -5.07 -18.16
N LYS A 318 -1.02 -4.86 -18.99
CA LYS A 318 -0.93 -4.78 -20.45
C LYS A 318 -1.21 -3.38 -20.99
N VAL A 319 -1.79 -2.52 -20.16
CA VAL A 319 -2.14 -1.15 -20.59
C VAL A 319 -0.88 -0.30 -20.80
N ASN A 320 -0.87 0.46 -21.89
CA ASN A 320 0.10 1.52 -22.11
C ASN A 320 -0.31 2.82 -21.38
N LYS A 321 0.55 3.85 -21.40
CA LYS A 321 0.32 5.11 -20.69
C LYS A 321 -0.97 5.84 -21.11
N ALA A 322 -1.29 5.84 -22.40
CA ALA A 322 -2.48 6.49 -22.93
C ALA A 322 -3.76 5.75 -22.47
N GLU A 323 -3.75 4.43 -22.54
CA GLU A 323 -4.84 3.57 -22.05
C GLU A 323 -5.02 3.69 -20.54
N ALA A 324 -3.93 3.70 -19.78
CA ALA A 324 -3.97 3.97 -18.34
C ALA A 324 -4.58 5.34 -18.02
N GLY A 325 -4.26 6.38 -18.82
CA GLY A 325 -4.86 7.71 -18.71
C GLY A 325 -6.39 7.70 -18.92
N ARG A 326 -6.89 6.95 -19.88
CA ARG A 326 -8.35 6.75 -20.09
C ARG A 326 -9.00 6.11 -18.87
N ILE A 327 -8.36 5.07 -18.30
CA ILE A 327 -8.88 4.39 -17.10
C ILE A 327 -8.90 5.35 -15.90
N VAL A 328 -7.84 6.14 -15.70
CA VAL A 328 -7.76 7.13 -14.61
C VAL A 328 -8.90 8.15 -14.69
N ALA A 329 -9.27 8.58 -15.92
CA ALA A 329 -10.36 9.51 -16.12
C ALA A 329 -11.74 8.99 -15.66
N LEU A 330 -11.90 7.67 -15.50
CA LEU A 330 -13.11 7.03 -14.99
C LEU A 330 -13.11 6.94 -13.44
N GLY A 331 -11.95 7.09 -12.80
CA GLY A 331 -11.75 6.80 -11.38
C GLY A 331 -12.74 7.50 -10.45
N ASP A 332 -12.87 8.81 -10.58
CA ASP A 332 -13.77 9.61 -9.72
C ASP A 332 -15.24 9.18 -9.81
N LYS A 333 -15.71 8.86 -11.02
CA LYS A 333 -17.08 8.38 -11.24
C LYS A 333 -17.30 7.00 -10.60
N PHE A 334 -16.36 6.09 -10.77
CA PHE A 334 -16.43 4.76 -10.17
C PHE A 334 -16.36 4.81 -8.64
N ILE A 335 -15.49 5.67 -8.07
CA ILE A 335 -15.42 5.89 -6.62
C ILE A 335 -16.72 6.49 -6.08
N ALA A 336 -17.26 7.50 -6.76
CA ALA A 336 -18.51 8.15 -6.34
C ALA A 336 -19.71 7.19 -6.36
N ASN A 337 -19.78 6.30 -7.37
CA ASN A 337 -20.85 5.32 -7.53
C ASN A 337 -20.68 4.06 -6.67
N SER A 338 -19.53 3.91 -5.98
CA SER A 338 -19.27 2.76 -5.12
C SER A 338 -19.95 2.88 -3.76
N PRO A 339 -20.38 1.74 -3.16
CA PRO A 339 -20.83 1.72 -1.77
C PRO A 339 -19.74 2.23 -0.84
N GLU A 340 -20.10 2.82 0.30
CA GLU A 340 -19.14 3.46 1.23
C GLU A 340 -18.01 2.52 1.64
N ASN A 341 -18.33 1.25 1.94
CA ASN A 341 -17.35 0.20 2.28
C ASN A 341 -16.46 -0.23 1.09
N GLY A 342 -16.83 0.12 -0.15
CA GLY A 342 -16.05 -0.17 -1.37
C GLY A 342 -15.15 0.95 -1.82
N LYS A 343 -15.36 2.20 -1.36
CA LYS A 343 -14.63 3.39 -1.84
C LYS A 343 -13.13 3.29 -1.64
N ALA A 344 -12.68 2.81 -0.47
CA ALA A 344 -11.25 2.64 -0.20
C ALA A 344 -10.59 1.65 -1.16
N TYR A 345 -11.27 0.55 -1.49
CA TYR A 345 -10.79 -0.41 -2.48
C TYR A 345 -10.69 0.24 -3.87
N MET A 346 -11.73 0.97 -4.30
CA MET A 346 -11.74 1.63 -5.61
C MET A 346 -10.64 2.68 -5.72
N THR A 347 -10.42 3.48 -4.68
CA THR A 347 -9.32 4.46 -4.64
C THR A 347 -7.97 3.77 -4.86
N ASN A 348 -7.68 2.70 -4.11
CA ASN A 348 -6.45 1.93 -4.27
C ASN A 348 -6.34 1.23 -5.63
N PHE A 349 -7.48 0.80 -6.18
CA PHE A 349 -7.53 0.19 -7.50
C PHE A 349 -7.12 1.17 -8.61
N PHE A 350 -7.66 2.39 -8.62
CA PHE A 350 -7.34 3.39 -9.63
C PHE A 350 -5.95 4.00 -9.44
N GLU A 351 -5.40 3.98 -8.22
CA GLU A 351 -4.07 4.51 -7.93
C GLU A 351 -2.97 3.83 -8.76
N LYS A 352 -3.07 2.52 -8.97
CA LYS A 352 -2.10 1.78 -9.82
C LYS A 352 -2.11 2.27 -11.28
N PHE A 353 -3.27 2.70 -11.79
CA PHE A 353 -3.37 3.26 -13.15
C PHE A 353 -2.84 4.69 -13.21
N LYS A 354 -2.98 5.49 -12.15
CA LYS A 354 -2.30 6.80 -12.05
C LYS A 354 -0.79 6.64 -12.16
N VAL A 355 -0.23 5.64 -11.48
CA VAL A 355 1.19 5.32 -11.58
C VAL A 355 1.56 4.92 -13.02
N ALA A 356 0.77 4.05 -13.64
CA ALA A 356 0.99 3.58 -15.02
C ALA A 356 0.83 4.69 -16.07
N ALA A 357 -0.08 5.65 -15.86
CA ALA A 357 -0.30 6.80 -16.73
C ALA A 357 0.77 7.90 -16.57
N HIS A 358 1.50 7.90 -15.46
CA HIS A 358 2.44 8.99 -15.14
C HIS A 358 3.70 8.93 -16.01
N VAL A 359 4.08 10.08 -16.53
CA VAL A 359 5.38 10.25 -17.22
C VAL A 359 6.43 10.68 -16.20
N GLY A 360 7.50 9.91 -16.08
CA GLY A 360 8.51 10.09 -15.05
C GLY A 360 8.17 9.36 -13.74
N VAL A 361 8.86 9.73 -12.67
CA VAL A 361 8.71 9.09 -11.35
C VAL A 361 7.44 9.57 -10.67
N TYR A 362 6.56 8.63 -10.32
CA TYR A 362 5.36 8.91 -9.54
C TYR A 362 5.70 8.89 -8.04
N PHE A 363 5.66 10.05 -7.41
CA PHE A 363 5.87 10.18 -5.97
C PHE A 363 4.54 10.19 -5.22
N TYR A 364 4.35 9.22 -4.33
CA TYR A 364 3.18 9.13 -3.47
C TYR A 364 3.24 10.21 -2.37
N GLU A 365 2.09 10.83 -2.09
CA GLU A 365 1.91 11.76 -0.97
C GLU A 365 1.43 11.01 0.27
N LEU A 366 2.32 10.27 0.91
CA LEU A 366 2.03 9.43 2.08
C LEU A 366 2.97 9.78 3.22
N SER A 367 2.52 9.55 4.46
CA SER A 367 3.42 9.47 5.61
C SER A 367 4.37 8.28 5.46
N TYR A 368 5.54 8.33 6.09
CA TYR A 368 6.47 7.20 6.07
C TYR A 368 5.84 5.92 6.63
N GLU A 369 5.02 6.04 7.67
CA GLU A 369 4.32 4.90 8.28
C GLU A 369 3.32 4.26 7.32
N ASP A 370 2.50 5.05 6.63
CA ASP A 370 1.51 4.53 5.68
C ASP A 370 2.18 3.96 4.42
N ALA A 371 3.26 4.59 3.96
CA ALA A 371 4.07 4.04 2.87
C ALA A 371 4.68 2.67 3.25
N LEU A 372 5.11 2.50 4.50
CA LEU A 372 5.64 1.23 4.98
C LEU A 372 4.54 0.15 5.10
N LYS A 373 3.33 0.52 5.51
CA LYS A 373 2.15 -0.37 5.48
C LYS A 373 1.85 -0.83 4.05
N MET A 374 1.85 0.11 3.09
CA MET A 374 1.67 -0.19 1.66
C MET A 374 2.78 -1.11 1.14
N ALA A 375 4.04 -0.84 1.49
CA ALA A 375 5.18 -1.67 1.12
C ALA A 375 5.04 -3.12 1.61
N LYS A 376 4.60 -3.32 2.85
CA LYS A 376 4.32 -4.65 3.43
C LYS A 376 3.19 -5.37 2.70
N GLN A 377 2.10 -4.67 2.41
CA GLN A 377 0.94 -5.25 1.71
C GLN A 377 1.27 -5.67 0.27
N GLN A 378 2.09 -4.88 -0.42
CA GLN A 378 2.45 -5.12 -1.83
C GLN A 378 3.73 -5.95 -2.00
N GLY A 379 4.50 -6.21 -0.95
CA GLY A 379 5.81 -6.86 -1.02
C GLY A 379 6.86 -6.02 -1.77
N ARG A 380 6.68 -4.70 -1.84
CA ARG A 380 7.54 -3.77 -2.60
C ARG A 380 8.42 -2.97 -1.66
N LYS A 381 9.62 -2.59 -2.15
CA LYS A 381 10.52 -1.69 -1.41
C LYS A 381 10.08 -0.23 -1.58
N LEU A 382 10.47 0.63 -0.63
CA LEU A 382 10.36 2.08 -0.77
C LEU A 382 11.62 2.63 -1.44
N PHE A 383 11.43 3.64 -2.30
CA PHE A 383 12.48 4.55 -2.77
C PHE A 383 12.17 5.93 -2.23
N ILE A 384 13.07 6.50 -1.42
CA ILE A 384 12.86 7.77 -0.71
C ILE A 384 13.88 8.80 -1.20
N ASP A 385 13.41 9.87 -1.84
CA ASP A 385 14.21 11.07 -2.16
C ASP A 385 14.26 12.00 -0.95
N CYS A 386 15.42 12.06 -0.32
CA CYS A 386 15.72 12.96 0.79
C CYS A 386 16.35 14.24 0.23
N TYR A 387 15.56 15.32 0.18
CA TYR A 387 15.99 16.59 -0.43
C TYR A 387 15.85 17.78 0.52
N THR A 388 16.39 18.94 0.09
CA THR A 388 16.10 20.25 0.67
C THR A 388 15.78 21.26 -0.44
N THR A 389 15.02 22.30 -0.12
CA THR A 389 14.56 23.29 -1.12
C THR A 389 15.67 24.16 -1.71
N TRP A 390 16.77 24.33 -1.02
CA TRP A 390 17.95 25.10 -1.46
C TRP A 390 18.99 24.27 -2.23
N CYS A 391 18.84 22.95 -2.27
CA CYS A 391 19.81 22.03 -2.88
C CYS A 391 19.71 22.06 -4.42
N GLY A 392 20.72 22.60 -5.07
CA GLY A 392 20.80 22.67 -6.53
C GLY A 392 20.76 21.31 -7.23
N PRO A 393 21.59 20.32 -6.84
CA PRO A 393 21.53 18.96 -7.39
C PRO A 393 20.17 18.26 -7.17
N CYS A 394 19.47 18.53 -6.05
CA CYS A 394 18.14 17.99 -5.81
C CYS A 394 17.11 18.54 -6.81
N LYS A 395 17.19 19.84 -7.11
CA LYS A 395 16.36 20.47 -8.15
C LYS A 395 16.61 19.85 -9.51
N TYR A 396 17.87 19.63 -9.88
CA TYR A 396 18.21 18.95 -11.13
C TYR A 396 17.58 17.54 -11.22
N MET A 397 17.69 16.75 -10.15
CA MET A 397 17.04 15.43 -10.10
C MET A 397 15.53 15.56 -10.30
N SER A 398 14.87 16.45 -9.55
CA SER A 398 13.41 16.62 -9.58
C SER A 398 12.87 17.20 -10.89
N GLU A 399 13.58 18.15 -11.49
CA GLU A 399 13.13 18.90 -12.66
C GLU A 399 13.57 18.25 -13.99
N THR A 400 14.60 17.40 -13.98
CA THR A 400 15.18 16.83 -15.18
C THR A 400 15.15 15.29 -15.14
N VAL A 401 15.78 14.67 -14.14
CA VAL A 401 16.01 13.22 -14.15
C VAL A 401 14.73 12.45 -13.84
N PHE A 402 13.99 12.86 -12.83
CA PHE A 402 12.74 12.19 -12.43
C PHE A 402 11.58 12.43 -13.40
N LYS A 403 11.72 13.37 -14.34
CA LYS A 403 10.76 13.56 -15.44
C LYS A 403 11.02 12.67 -16.64
N GLN A 404 12.16 11.98 -16.68
CA GLN A 404 12.48 11.08 -17.76
C GLN A 404 11.63 9.81 -17.71
N GLU A 405 11.12 9.38 -18.85
CA GLU A 405 10.26 8.22 -18.97
C GLU A 405 10.93 6.93 -18.51
N ASN A 406 12.15 6.67 -18.99
CA ASN A 406 12.93 5.49 -18.61
C ASN A 406 13.23 5.41 -17.11
N VAL A 407 13.46 6.56 -16.46
CA VAL A 407 13.67 6.63 -14.99
C VAL A 407 12.36 6.34 -14.26
N GLY A 408 11.26 6.94 -14.74
CA GLY A 408 9.92 6.69 -14.20
C GLY A 408 9.51 5.24 -14.33
N ASP A 409 9.64 4.66 -15.52
CA ASP A 409 9.29 3.25 -15.78
C ASP A 409 10.06 2.31 -14.85
N PHE A 410 11.36 2.52 -14.70
CA PHE A 410 12.18 1.69 -13.82
C PHE A 410 11.80 1.85 -12.35
N LEU A 411 11.69 3.07 -11.85
CA LEU A 411 11.42 3.31 -10.43
C LEU A 411 9.99 2.94 -10.05
N ASN A 412 8.98 3.33 -10.85
CA ASN A 412 7.58 3.04 -10.58
C ASN A 412 7.27 1.54 -10.60
N GLN A 413 7.98 0.76 -11.45
CA GLN A 413 7.80 -0.68 -11.50
C GLN A 413 8.38 -1.38 -10.26
N ASN A 414 9.51 -0.90 -9.74
CA ASN A 414 10.26 -1.60 -8.70
C ASN A 414 10.01 -1.09 -7.28
N PHE A 415 9.56 0.17 -7.13
CA PHE A 415 9.48 0.84 -5.83
C PHE A 415 8.17 1.60 -5.64
N ILE A 416 7.79 1.81 -4.38
CA ILE A 416 6.89 2.87 -3.95
C ILE A 416 7.77 4.08 -3.71
N CYS A 417 7.63 5.11 -4.56
CA CYS A 417 8.53 6.27 -4.53
C CYS A 417 7.94 7.39 -3.67
N LEU A 418 8.75 7.94 -2.80
CA LEU A 418 8.43 9.01 -1.85
C LEU A 418 9.48 10.10 -1.93
N LYS A 419 9.11 11.32 -1.59
CA LYS A 419 10.04 12.44 -1.45
C LYS A 419 9.72 13.25 -0.19
N TYR A 420 10.75 13.56 0.59
CA TYR A 420 10.58 14.33 1.81
C TYR A 420 11.59 15.47 1.87
N ASP A 421 11.10 16.68 2.20
CA ASP A 421 11.95 17.81 2.55
C ASP A 421 12.54 17.57 3.95
N MET A 422 13.85 17.33 4.00
CA MET A 422 14.54 16.98 5.25
C MET A 422 14.56 18.09 6.29
N GLU A 423 14.05 19.28 5.97
CA GLU A 423 13.92 20.41 6.89
C GLU A 423 12.47 20.66 7.34
N LYS A 424 11.47 19.88 6.81
CA LYS A 424 10.04 20.08 7.11
C LYS A 424 9.31 18.78 7.40
N GLY A 425 8.19 18.90 8.11
CA GLY A 425 7.31 17.75 8.42
C GLY A 425 8.04 16.60 9.09
N GLU A 426 7.92 15.40 8.55
CA GLU A 426 8.61 14.19 9.02
C GLU A 426 10.12 14.17 8.67
N GLY A 427 10.54 15.06 7.76
CA GLY A 427 11.88 15.05 7.19
C GLY A 427 13.03 15.07 8.19
N PRO A 428 13.04 15.96 9.23
CA PRO A 428 14.12 15.99 10.22
C PRO A 428 14.31 14.68 10.97
N GLU A 429 13.22 13.99 11.30
CA GLU A 429 13.29 12.68 11.97
C GLU A 429 13.77 11.59 11.01
N LEU A 430 13.30 11.61 9.77
CA LEU A 430 13.73 10.68 8.73
C LEU A 430 15.21 10.89 8.38
N ALA A 431 15.68 12.16 8.31
CA ALA A 431 17.09 12.47 8.10
C ALA A 431 17.97 11.84 9.19
N LYS A 432 17.56 11.94 10.46
CA LYS A 432 18.24 11.30 11.58
C LYS A 432 18.18 9.78 11.49
N LYS A 433 16.99 9.23 11.23
CA LYS A 433 16.75 7.78 11.11
C LYS A 433 17.61 7.13 10.03
N PHE A 434 17.72 7.77 8.87
CA PHE A 434 18.49 7.26 7.73
C PHE A 434 19.95 7.73 7.70
N GLY A 435 20.38 8.55 8.67
CA GLY A 435 21.73 9.11 8.71
C GLY A 435 22.06 9.94 7.48
N VAL A 436 21.11 10.80 7.02
CA VAL A 436 21.30 11.69 5.87
C VAL A 436 22.24 12.83 6.25
N ARG A 437 23.33 12.99 5.50
CA ARG A 437 24.39 14.01 5.78
C ARG A 437 24.67 14.93 4.61
N ALA A 438 24.22 14.57 3.42
CA ALA A 438 24.39 15.32 2.19
C ALA A 438 23.15 15.20 1.31
N TYR A 439 22.96 16.11 0.37
CA TYR A 439 21.79 16.14 -0.50
C TYR A 439 22.19 16.20 -1.98
N PRO A 440 21.42 15.51 -2.86
CA PRO A 440 20.36 14.56 -2.53
C PRO A 440 20.90 13.26 -1.95
N THR A 441 20.14 12.63 -1.07
CA THR A 441 20.35 11.24 -0.65
C THR A 441 19.08 10.43 -0.97
N PHE A 442 19.27 9.27 -1.59
CA PHE A 442 18.20 8.34 -1.90
C PHE A 442 18.30 7.12 -1.01
N VAL A 443 17.22 6.78 -0.33
CA VAL A 443 17.20 5.64 0.60
C VAL A 443 16.23 4.59 0.08
N ILE A 444 16.71 3.37 -0.07
CA ILE A 444 15.88 2.22 -0.42
C ILE A 444 15.63 1.42 0.84
N VAL A 445 14.34 1.23 1.18
CA VAL A 445 13.89 0.61 2.41
C VAL A 445 13.12 -0.66 2.10
N ASN A 446 13.45 -1.75 2.82
CA ASN A 446 12.71 -3.00 2.75
C ASN A 446 11.30 -2.87 3.35
N PRO A 447 10.36 -3.77 3.02
CA PRO A 447 9.01 -3.75 3.61
C PRO A 447 8.97 -3.86 5.15
N ASP A 448 10.02 -4.39 5.78
CA ASP A 448 10.15 -4.47 7.23
C ASP A 448 10.68 -3.17 7.89
N GLY A 449 11.02 -2.16 7.08
CA GLY A 449 11.53 -0.87 7.54
C GLY A 449 13.06 -0.80 7.67
N THR A 450 13.79 -1.87 7.36
CA THR A 450 15.26 -1.87 7.33
C THR A 450 15.80 -1.18 6.07
N ILE A 451 16.94 -0.51 6.18
CA ILE A 451 17.60 0.10 5.03
C ILE A 451 18.16 -1.02 4.15
N ARG A 452 17.73 -1.08 2.90
CA ARG A 452 18.31 -1.96 1.90
C ARG A 452 19.57 -1.36 1.27
N HIS A 453 19.49 -0.09 0.86
CA HIS A 453 20.58 0.60 0.20
C HIS A 453 20.47 2.11 0.39
N LYS A 454 21.56 2.82 0.18
CA LYS A 454 21.63 4.27 0.21
C LYS A 454 22.51 4.76 -0.93
N LEU A 455 22.11 5.88 -1.54
CA LEU A 455 22.86 6.54 -2.59
C LEU A 455 22.98 8.03 -2.27
N VAL A 456 24.18 8.57 -2.31
CA VAL A 456 24.42 9.99 -2.12
C VAL A 456 24.82 10.67 -3.42
N GLY A 457 24.24 11.85 -3.68
CA GLY A 457 24.46 12.63 -4.89
C GLY A 457 23.57 12.19 -6.06
N GLY A 458 23.27 13.13 -6.92
CA GLY A 458 22.51 12.93 -8.15
C GLY A 458 23.29 12.24 -9.26
N GLY A 459 22.78 12.33 -10.49
CA GLY A 459 23.43 11.81 -11.69
C GLY A 459 22.52 11.92 -12.91
N GLU A 460 23.03 11.59 -14.07
CA GLU A 460 22.26 11.44 -15.31
C GLU A 460 21.36 10.21 -15.24
N GLY A 461 20.22 10.19 -15.94
CA GLY A 461 19.17 9.20 -15.82
C GLY A 461 19.63 7.75 -15.87
N GLU A 462 20.35 7.35 -16.92
CA GLU A 462 20.83 5.95 -17.04
C GLU A 462 21.82 5.57 -15.95
N LYS A 463 22.80 6.45 -15.68
CA LYS A 463 23.79 6.22 -14.62
C LYS A 463 23.12 6.17 -13.24
N PHE A 464 22.07 6.95 -13.05
CA PHE A 464 21.28 6.91 -11.82
C PHE A 464 20.55 5.58 -11.67
N ILE A 465 19.91 5.08 -12.72
CA ILE A 465 19.27 3.75 -12.73
C ILE A 465 20.30 2.65 -12.40
N GLU A 466 21.50 2.68 -12.99
CA GLU A 466 22.57 1.70 -12.71
C GLU A 466 22.93 1.68 -11.22
N ARG A 467 23.07 2.85 -10.61
CA ARG A 467 23.33 2.96 -9.16
C ARG A 467 22.18 2.43 -8.32
N VAL A 468 20.93 2.69 -8.71
CA VAL A 468 19.75 2.16 -8.00
C VAL A 468 19.67 0.63 -8.14
N LYS A 469 20.05 0.06 -9.28
CA LYS A 469 20.11 -1.39 -9.49
C LYS A 469 21.06 -2.09 -8.52
N GLU A 470 22.07 -1.41 -7.98
CA GLU A 470 22.96 -1.96 -6.96
C GLU A 470 22.18 -2.41 -5.70
N SER A 471 21.02 -1.82 -5.44
CA SER A 471 20.14 -2.26 -4.35
C SER A 471 19.59 -3.67 -4.49
N PHE A 472 19.62 -4.25 -5.69
CA PHE A 472 19.16 -5.62 -5.94
C PHE A 472 20.27 -6.66 -5.77
N ASP A 473 21.53 -6.23 -5.75
CA ASP A 473 22.70 -7.09 -5.59
C ASP A 473 23.13 -7.17 -4.10
N ASP A 474 23.07 -8.34 -3.50
CA ASP A 474 23.47 -8.55 -2.11
C ASP A 474 24.97 -8.33 -1.84
N ASN A 475 25.77 -8.25 -2.88
CA ASN A 475 27.18 -7.90 -2.75
C ASN A 475 27.42 -6.38 -2.84
N LYS A 476 26.43 -5.58 -3.23
CA LYS A 476 26.55 -4.12 -3.39
C LYS A 476 25.60 -3.35 -2.46
N ALA A 477 24.49 -3.94 -2.11
CA ALA A 477 23.49 -3.27 -1.27
C ALA A 477 24.01 -3.11 0.16
N LEU A 478 24.03 -1.87 0.65
CA LEU A 478 24.58 -1.50 1.98
C LEU A 478 24.01 -2.39 3.10
N GLY A 479 22.70 -2.55 3.19
CA GLY A 479 22.07 -3.33 4.26
C GLY A 479 22.41 -4.84 4.20
N ALA A 480 22.68 -5.40 3.02
CA ALA A 480 23.14 -6.77 2.89
C ALA A 480 24.61 -6.90 3.33
N LEU A 481 25.44 -5.92 3.01
CA LEU A 481 26.83 -5.85 3.47
C LEU A 481 26.91 -5.66 4.98
N ASP A 482 26.07 -4.79 5.56
CA ASP A 482 25.94 -4.61 7.01
C ASP A 482 25.60 -5.94 7.71
N ALA A 483 24.64 -6.69 7.18
CA ALA A 483 24.24 -7.99 7.71
C ALA A 483 25.41 -9.00 7.67
N LYS A 484 26.14 -9.06 6.54
CA LYS A 484 27.32 -9.92 6.39
C LYS A 484 28.44 -9.55 7.39
N TYR A 485 28.69 -8.25 7.57
CA TYR A 485 29.68 -7.78 8.55
C TYR A 485 29.28 -8.13 9.97
N ASN A 486 28.01 -7.90 10.33
CA ASN A 486 27.48 -8.20 11.66
C ASN A 486 27.42 -9.71 11.95
N SER A 487 27.33 -10.56 10.93
CA SER A 487 27.45 -12.01 11.07
C SER A 487 28.88 -12.52 11.24
N GLY A 488 29.86 -11.61 11.25
CA GLY A 488 31.26 -11.93 11.52
C GLY A 488 32.14 -12.10 10.27
N ASN A 489 31.64 -11.83 9.07
CA ASN A 489 32.48 -11.87 7.88
C ASN A 489 33.57 -10.77 7.95
N ARG A 490 34.85 -11.19 7.85
CA ARG A 490 36.03 -10.31 7.86
C ARG A 490 36.99 -10.63 6.72
N ASP A 491 36.46 -11.27 5.67
CA ASP A 491 37.25 -11.52 4.46
C ASP A 491 37.73 -10.19 3.85
N LYS A 492 38.99 -10.17 3.37
CA LYS A 492 39.63 -8.96 2.88
C LYS A 492 38.90 -8.35 1.68
N ALA A 493 38.50 -9.17 0.73
CA ALA A 493 37.76 -8.70 -0.46
C ALA A 493 36.41 -8.12 -0.06
N PHE A 494 35.73 -8.78 0.89
CA PHE A 494 34.49 -8.27 1.46
C PHE A 494 34.66 -6.94 2.19
N LEU A 495 35.67 -6.82 3.07
CA LEU A 495 35.93 -5.56 3.79
C LEU A 495 36.29 -4.41 2.85
N SER A 496 37.08 -4.68 1.79
CA SER A 496 37.37 -3.67 0.76
C SER A 496 36.11 -3.16 0.06
N GLN A 497 35.26 -4.06 -0.38
CA GLN A 497 34.00 -3.74 -1.03
C GLN A 497 33.06 -2.99 -0.08
N TYR A 498 32.90 -3.46 1.15
CA TYR A 498 32.06 -2.84 2.14
C TYR A 498 32.53 -1.43 2.50
N ALA A 499 33.85 -1.24 2.72
CA ALA A 499 34.42 0.06 2.95
C ALA A 499 34.13 1.06 1.80
N GLN A 500 34.29 0.62 0.55
CA GLN A 500 33.99 1.47 -0.63
C GLN A 500 32.52 1.90 -0.66
N VAL A 501 31.58 0.98 -0.39
CA VAL A 501 30.14 1.31 -0.33
C VAL A 501 29.84 2.28 0.80
N MET A 502 30.43 2.09 1.99
CA MET A 502 30.24 3.02 3.12
C MET A 502 30.78 4.40 2.82
N VAL A 503 31.97 4.49 2.20
CA VAL A 503 32.59 5.76 1.81
C VAL A 503 31.75 6.50 0.78
N ALA A 504 31.25 5.80 -0.23
CA ALA A 504 30.36 6.37 -1.25
C ALA A 504 29.04 6.90 -0.66
N ASN A 505 28.62 6.37 0.49
CA ASN A 505 27.42 6.78 1.23
C ASN A 505 27.69 7.77 2.38
N TYR A 506 28.90 8.27 2.50
CA TYR A 506 29.31 9.17 3.60
C TYR A 506 29.01 8.59 4.99
N ASP A 507 29.13 7.25 5.13
CA ASP A 507 28.88 6.60 6.40
C ASP A 507 29.98 6.91 7.41
N PRO A 508 29.66 7.41 8.61
CA PRO A 508 30.66 7.78 9.62
C PRO A 508 31.51 6.61 10.12
N ASN A 509 30.97 5.39 10.01
CA ASN A 509 31.67 4.18 10.44
C ASN A 509 32.62 3.61 9.38
N ALA A 510 32.64 4.22 8.17
CA ALA A 510 33.53 3.76 7.09
C ALA A 510 34.99 3.64 7.56
N LYS A 511 35.45 4.58 8.42
CA LYS A 511 36.80 4.55 8.97
C LYS A 511 37.08 3.30 9.78
N VAL A 512 36.13 2.78 10.55
CA VAL A 512 36.32 1.55 11.36
C VAL A 512 36.62 0.37 10.44
N ILE A 513 35.85 0.22 9.36
CA ILE A 513 36.02 -0.85 8.38
C ILE A 513 37.33 -0.71 7.61
N VAL A 514 37.69 0.53 7.26
CA VAL A 514 38.99 0.86 6.63
C VAL A 514 40.15 0.48 7.55
N ASP A 515 40.09 0.80 8.83
CA ASP A 515 41.15 0.46 9.78
C ASP A 515 41.27 -1.05 9.95
N GLU A 516 40.17 -1.82 9.96
CA GLU A 516 40.20 -3.30 9.95
C GLU A 516 40.86 -3.84 8.66
N LEU A 517 40.46 -3.29 7.50
CA LEU A 517 41.03 -3.67 6.20
C LEU A 517 42.54 -3.40 6.14
N LEU A 518 42.97 -2.23 6.56
CA LEU A 518 44.41 -1.86 6.53
C LEU A 518 45.29 -2.73 7.41
N LYS A 519 44.73 -3.24 8.53
CA LYS A 519 45.48 -4.19 9.44
C LYS A 519 45.82 -5.53 8.80
N ILE A 520 44.98 -6.01 7.87
CA ILE A 520 45.14 -7.31 7.21
C ILE A 520 45.68 -7.20 5.78
N SER A 521 45.96 -5.98 5.30
CA SER A 521 46.46 -5.72 3.96
C SER A 521 47.99 -5.60 3.97
N THR A 522 48.63 -6.14 2.90
CA THR A 522 50.07 -5.97 2.71
C THR A 522 50.41 -4.56 2.20
N ASP A 523 51.68 -4.17 2.28
CA ASP A 523 52.10 -2.85 1.79
C ASP A 523 51.97 -2.75 0.27
N GLU A 524 52.15 -3.83 -0.48
CA GLU A 524 51.94 -3.89 -1.93
C GLU A 524 50.46 -3.61 -2.28
N GLU A 525 49.52 -4.24 -1.54
CA GLU A 525 48.08 -4.01 -1.72
C GLU A 525 47.70 -2.56 -1.42
N LYS A 526 48.21 -1.97 -0.33
CA LYS A 526 47.98 -0.59 0.06
C LYS A 526 48.44 0.42 -1.00
N LEU A 527 49.44 0.07 -1.78
CA LEU A 527 50.00 0.87 -2.86
C LEU A 527 49.23 0.78 -4.19
N SER A 528 48.27 -0.14 -4.27
CA SER A 528 47.47 -0.35 -5.49
C SER A 528 46.38 0.73 -5.70
N GLU A 529 45.87 0.82 -6.92
CA GLU A 529 44.77 1.71 -7.26
C GLU A 529 43.50 1.37 -6.49
N ASP A 530 43.26 0.09 -6.17
CA ASP A 530 42.12 -0.42 -5.43
C ASP A 530 42.03 0.15 -4.00
N TYR A 531 43.15 0.56 -3.40
CA TYR A 531 43.20 1.18 -2.06
C TYR A 531 43.27 2.70 -2.11
N TRP A 532 43.36 3.32 -3.30
CA TRP A 532 43.46 4.77 -3.41
C TRP A 532 42.25 5.51 -2.81
N PHE A 533 41.07 4.90 -2.77
CA PHE A 533 39.89 5.49 -2.11
C PHE A 533 40.13 5.78 -0.61
N ILE A 534 41.06 5.10 0.03
CA ILE A 534 41.46 5.33 1.43
C ILE A 534 42.48 6.47 1.51
N PHE A 535 43.60 6.33 0.80
CA PHE A 535 44.71 7.30 0.91
C PHE A 535 44.43 8.63 0.20
N GLY A 536 43.58 8.59 -0.82
CA GLY A 536 43.09 9.77 -1.52
C GLY A 536 42.02 10.57 -0.78
N ASN A 537 41.48 10.04 0.34
CA ASN A 537 40.42 10.66 1.12
C ASN A 537 40.94 11.17 2.47
N SER A 538 40.82 12.49 2.70
CA SER A 538 41.32 13.14 3.93
C SER A 538 40.54 12.76 5.20
N GLU A 539 39.32 12.29 5.09
CA GLU A 539 38.53 11.83 6.25
C GLU A 539 38.96 10.43 6.70
N LEU A 540 39.34 9.55 5.76
CA LEU A 540 39.81 8.20 6.05
C LEU A 540 41.28 8.16 6.42
N SER A 541 42.06 9.07 5.84
CA SER A 541 43.50 9.24 6.13
C SER A 541 43.82 10.69 6.60
N PRO A 542 43.34 11.11 7.79
CA PRO A 542 43.58 12.46 8.31
C PRO A 542 45.09 12.69 8.56
N LYS A 543 45.52 13.95 8.54
CA LYS A 543 46.93 14.39 8.52
C LYS A 543 47.87 13.65 9.49
N ASP A 544 47.39 13.32 10.68
CA ASP A 544 48.20 12.69 11.73
C ASP A 544 47.97 11.18 11.88
N SER A 545 47.27 10.54 10.92
CA SER A 545 46.98 9.10 10.94
C SER A 545 48.15 8.28 10.38
N GLU A 546 48.18 6.99 10.74
CA GLU A 546 49.13 6.03 10.17
C GLU A 546 49.00 5.93 8.66
N ALA A 547 47.76 6.02 8.13
CA ALA A 547 47.50 6.01 6.71
C ALA A 547 48.10 7.24 6.00
N ALA A 548 47.95 8.43 6.58
CA ALA A 548 48.58 9.64 6.02
C ALA A 548 50.11 9.59 6.07
N LYS A 549 50.68 9.03 7.14
CA LYS A 549 52.11 8.76 7.23
C LYS A 549 52.57 7.77 6.19
N PHE A 550 51.85 6.66 6.01
CA PHE A 550 52.16 5.67 4.98
C PHE A 550 52.15 6.26 3.56
N LEU A 551 51.15 7.11 3.25
CA LEU A 551 51.08 7.84 1.98
C LEU A 551 52.32 8.73 1.79
N THR A 552 52.75 9.47 2.84
CA THR A 552 53.88 10.37 2.75
C THR A 552 55.24 9.61 2.59
N ASP A 553 55.42 8.57 3.38
CA ASP A 553 56.63 7.74 3.36
C ASP A 553 56.82 6.97 2.04
N ASN A 554 55.69 6.60 1.39
CA ASN A 554 55.67 5.86 0.13
C ASN A 554 55.27 6.72 -1.08
N ARG A 555 55.38 8.05 -1.02
CA ARG A 555 54.97 8.99 -2.05
C ARG A 555 55.48 8.63 -3.44
N SER A 556 56.72 8.20 -3.57
CA SER A 556 57.35 7.80 -4.87
C SER A 556 56.58 6.65 -5.52
N LYS A 557 56.24 5.61 -4.75
CA LYS A 557 55.50 4.44 -5.24
C LYS A 557 54.07 4.79 -5.59
N PHE A 558 53.38 5.60 -4.77
CA PHE A 558 52.04 6.12 -5.11
C PHE A 558 52.05 6.99 -6.38
N ASN A 559 53.11 7.75 -6.65
CA ASN A 559 53.24 8.52 -7.88
C ASN A 559 53.28 7.61 -9.11
N GLU A 560 53.91 6.44 -8.99
CA GLU A 560 53.99 5.43 -10.08
C GLU A 560 52.67 4.74 -10.34
N THR A 561 51.92 4.35 -9.29
CA THR A 561 50.67 3.61 -9.39
C THR A 561 49.45 4.48 -9.63
N ILE A 562 49.37 5.64 -8.96
CA ILE A 562 48.16 6.50 -8.93
C ILE A 562 48.34 7.73 -9.85
N GLY A 563 49.57 8.14 -10.04
CA GLY A 563 49.93 9.37 -10.78
C GLY A 563 50.22 10.56 -9.87
N LYS A 564 51.33 11.24 -10.20
CA LYS A 564 51.89 12.34 -9.41
C LYS A 564 50.89 13.47 -9.13
N GLU A 565 50.04 13.83 -10.10
CA GLU A 565 49.07 14.93 -9.92
C GLU A 565 48.04 14.59 -8.83
N LYS A 566 47.48 13.39 -8.82
CA LYS A 566 46.49 12.96 -7.81
C LYS A 566 47.12 12.92 -6.41
N VAL A 567 48.30 12.36 -6.28
CA VAL A 567 49.04 12.27 -5.01
C VAL A 567 49.38 13.66 -4.47
N ASP A 568 49.94 14.54 -5.32
CA ASP A 568 50.32 15.89 -4.94
C ASP A 568 49.10 16.75 -4.54
N ASN A 569 47.99 16.61 -5.26
CA ASN A 569 46.72 17.26 -4.88
C ASN A 569 46.25 16.80 -3.49
N ARG A 570 46.32 15.50 -3.21
CA ARG A 570 45.94 14.94 -1.90
C ARG A 570 46.85 15.46 -0.78
N LEU A 571 48.18 15.50 -0.99
CA LEU A 571 49.15 15.99 -0.01
C LEU A 571 48.99 17.49 0.27
N SER A 572 48.53 18.26 -0.70
CA SER A 572 48.32 19.72 -0.59
C SER A 572 46.90 20.12 -0.15
N GLU A 573 45.95 19.18 -0.07
CA GLU A 573 44.52 19.48 0.14
C GLU A 573 44.27 20.35 1.36
N GLY A 574 44.88 20.03 2.50
CA GLY A 574 44.72 20.79 3.73
C GLY A 574 45.25 22.24 3.60
N LEU A 575 46.43 22.42 2.98
CA LEU A 575 47.01 23.72 2.75
C LEU A 575 46.17 24.55 1.77
N PHE A 576 45.70 23.91 0.71
CA PHE A 576 44.84 24.56 -0.28
C PHE A 576 43.49 24.99 0.31
N ARG A 577 42.85 24.13 1.12
CA ARG A 577 41.63 24.45 1.85
C ARG A 577 41.81 25.65 2.76
N GLU A 578 42.93 25.73 3.50
CA GLU A 578 43.25 26.86 4.38
C GLU A 578 43.41 28.17 3.58
N ILE A 579 44.10 28.10 2.42
CA ILE A 579 44.21 29.22 1.49
C ILE A 579 42.84 29.69 0.98
N LEU A 580 42.00 28.75 0.55
CA LEU A 580 40.64 29.04 0.04
C LEU A 580 39.74 29.67 1.08
N MET A 581 39.81 29.23 2.34
CA MET A 581 39.04 29.85 3.43
C MET A 581 39.41 31.31 3.63
N VAL A 582 40.69 31.66 3.50
CA VAL A 582 41.13 33.08 3.54
C VAL A 582 40.58 33.84 2.34
N ILE A 583 40.68 33.28 1.13
CA ILE A 583 40.16 33.91 -0.10
C ILE A 583 38.65 34.16 0.00
N ALA A 584 37.90 33.23 0.60
CA ALA A 584 36.47 33.36 0.82
C ALA A 584 36.06 34.34 1.94
N GLY A 585 37.01 34.98 2.61
CA GLY A 585 36.75 35.87 3.75
C GLY A 585 36.36 35.14 5.04
N ARG A 586 36.48 33.81 5.08
CA ARG A 586 36.12 32.95 6.22
C ARG A 586 37.32 32.51 7.07
N GLY A 587 38.52 32.83 6.67
CA GLY A 587 39.79 32.46 7.32
C GLY A 587 40.18 33.36 8.48
N GLN A 588 39.29 33.67 9.44
CA GLN A 588 39.56 34.64 10.55
C GLN A 588 40.74 34.21 11.43
N LYS A 589 40.95 32.91 11.62
CA LYS A 589 42.02 32.33 12.46
C LYS A 589 43.36 32.24 11.72
N THR A 590 43.42 32.41 10.41
CA THR A 590 44.65 32.35 9.61
C THR A 590 45.21 33.74 9.41
N ASP A 591 46.28 34.06 10.12
CA ASP A 591 47.00 35.33 10.00
C ASP A 591 48.08 35.31 8.90
N VAL A 592 48.75 36.44 8.67
CA VAL A 592 49.80 36.54 7.66
C VAL A 592 50.99 35.62 7.97
N LYS A 593 51.32 35.44 9.27
CA LYS A 593 52.42 34.53 9.67
C LYS A 593 52.14 33.11 9.30
N ARG A 594 50.86 32.65 9.47
CA ARG A 594 50.43 31.32 9.04
C ARG A 594 50.48 31.18 7.53
N LEU A 595 50.05 32.20 6.75
CA LEU A 595 50.16 32.20 5.29
C LEU A 595 51.64 32.12 4.82
N ASP A 596 52.58 32.77 5.53
CA ASP A 596 53.98 32.63 5.25
C ASP A 596 54.53 31.24 5.57
N ALA A 597 54.05 30.62 6.64
CA ALA A 597 54.37 29.23 6.96
C ALA A 597 53.84 28.27 5.87
N ILE A 598 52.60 28.46 5.42
CA ILE A 598 52.02 27.68 4.29
C ILE A 598 52.91 27.80 3.05
N GLY A 599 53.41 28.99 2.73
CA GLY A 599 54.32 29.19 1.60
C GLY A 599 55.63 28.41 1.72
N ARG A 600 56.18 28.27 2.93
CA ARG A 600 57.37 27.44 3.21
C ARG A 600 57.05 25.96 3.10
N GLU A 601 55.89 25.50 3.65
CA GLU A 601 55.43 24.12 3.58
C GLU A 601 55.20 23.70 2.11
N VAL A 602 54.54 24.53 1.28
CA VAL A 602 54.30 24.29 -0.13
C VAL A 602 55.62 24.07 -0.89
N LYS A 603 56.61 24.95 -0.67
CA LYS A 603 57.94 24.85 -1.31
C LYS A 603 58.72 23.61 -0.86
N ALA A 604 58.64 23.27 0.44
CA ALA A 604 59.30 22.07 0.99
C ALA A 604 58.75 20.77 0.39
N LEU A 605 57.46 20.70 0.09
CA LEU A 605 56.79 19.53 -0.47
C LEU A 605 57.16 19.25 -1.94
N LYS A 606 57.66 20.25 -2.69
CA LYS A 606 58.04 20.11 -4.12
C LYS A 606 56.94 19.44 -4.96
N LEU A 607 55.72 19.99 -4.84
CA LEU A 607 54.52 19.43 -5.49
C LEU A 607 54.42 19.87 -6.95
N SER A 608 53.79 19.07 -7.80
CA SER A 608 53.52 19.43 -9.21
C SER A 608 52.61 20.67 -9.33
N ASN A 609 51.70 20.84 -8.35
CA ASN A 609 50.80 21.99 -8.26
C ASN A 609 51.34 23.17 -7.42
N GLU A 610 52.64 23.19 -7.10
CA GLU A 610 53.30 24.24 -6.32
C GLU A 610 52.99 25.65 -6.84
N LYS A 611 53.10 25.86 -8.17
CA LYS A 611 52.79 27.17 -8.79
C LYS A 611 51.38 27.63 -8.54
N THR A 612 50.41 26.73 -8.66
CA THR A 612 48.98 26.97 -8.41
C THR A 612 48.74 27.35 -6.94
N LEU A 613 49.36 26.62 -6.01
CA LEU A 613 49.24 26.88 -4.58
C LEU A 613 49.85 28.25 -4.20
N LEU A 614 51.05 28.59 -4.73
CA LEU A 614 51.72 29.85 -4.46
C LEU A 614 50.99 31.04 -5.07
N SER A 615 50.39 30.89 -6.26
CA SER A 615 49.54 31.92 -6.87
C SER A 615 48.25 32.15 -6.06
N SER A 616 47.57 31.08 -5.63
CA SER A 616 46.39 31.16 -4.73
C SER A 616 46.76 31.78 -3.38
N LEU A 617 47.94 31.46 -2.84
CA LEU A 617 48.45 32.03 -1.60
C LEU A 617 48.73 33.54 -1.72
N ALA A 618 49.25 34.00 -2.88
CA ALA A 618 49.47 35.43 -3.13
C ALA A 618 48.13 36.22 -3.12
N ILE A 619 47.08 35.62 -3.71
CA ILE A 619 45.71 36.19 -3.64
C ILE A 619 45.22 36.22 -2.20
N ALA A 620 45.36 35.13 -1.44
CA ALA A 620 44.95 35.06 -0.04
C ALA A 620 45.65 36.12 0.84
N LYS A 621 46.96 36.35 0.60
CA LYS A 621 47.70 37.41 1.29
C LYS A 621 47.16 38.79 0.95
N ALA A 622 46.79 39.03 -0.31
CA ALA A 622 46.16 40.30 -0.71
C ALA A 622 44.80 40.50 -0.03
N VAL A 623 43.98 39.43 0.10
CA VAL A 623 42.69 39.47 0.81
C VAL A 623 42.89 39.88 2.26
N LYS A 624 43.93 39.39 2.94
CA LYS A 624 44.26 39.79 4.33
C LYS A 624 44.65 41.25 4.50
N THR A 625 44.93 41.99 3.43
CA THR A 625 45.16 43.44 3.50
C THR A 625 43.86 44.24 3.61
N GLU A 626 42.71 43.62 3.37
CA GLU A 626 41.38 44.24 3.29
C GLU A 626 41.29 45.41 2.27
N ASN A 627 42.29 45.54 1.40
CA ASN A 627 42.37 46.58 0.39
C ASN A 627 41.95 45.97 -0.97
N ILE A 628 40.80 46.42 -1.50
CA ILE A 628 40.21 45.87 -2.71
C ILE A 628 41.11 46.06 -3.94
N ASP A 629 41.79 47.19 -4.07
CA ASP A 629 42.71 47.43 -5.20
C ASP A 629 43.93 46.53 -5.16
N LYS A 630 44.44 46.20 -3.96
CA LYS A 630 45.51 45.20 -3.80
C LYS A 630 45.02 43.80 -4.16
N ILE A 631 43.77 43.46 -3.78
CA ILE A 631 43.17 42.19 -4.13
C ILE A 631 43.03 42.07 -5.65
N LEU A 632 42.49 43.09 -6.31
CA LEU A 632 42.31 43.09 -7.77
C LEU A 632 43.66 43.01 -8.51
N THR A 633 44.67 43.74 -8.05
CA THR A 633 46.03 43.69 -8.60
C THR A 633 46.67 42.30 -8.46
N ALA A 634 46.44 41.62 -7.31
CA ALA A 634 46.90 40.25 -7.12
C ALA A 634 46.15 39.30 -8.07
N CYS A 635 44.84 39.49 -8.26
CA CYS A 635 44.03 38.69 -9.17
C CYS A 635 44.46 38.83 -10.64
N GLU A 636 44.72 40.05 -11.11
CA GLU A 636 45.25 40.30 -12.47
C GLU A 636 46.55 39.55 -12.73
N LYS A 637 47.42 39.50 -11.74
CA LYS A 637 48.73 38.85 -11.85
C LYS A 637 48.66 37.33 -11.74
N GLU A 638 47.81 36.82 -10.85
CA GLU A 638 47.88 35.41 -10.42
C GLU A 638 46.79 34.52 -11.01
N LEU A 639 45.56 35.04 -11.32
CA LEU A 639 44.48 34.22 -11.92
C LEU A 639 44.88 33.58 -13.26
N PRO A 640 45.57 34.27 -14.17
CA PRO A 640 46.02 33.65 -15.43
C PRO A 640 46.89 32.39 -15.24
N LYS A 641 47.55 32.27 -14.10
CA LYS A 641 48.44 31.14 -13.78
C LYS A 641 47.72 29.95 -13.18
N LEU A 642 46.45 30.09 -12.84
CA LEU A 642 45.69 29.07 -12.12
C LEU A 642 44.98 28.03 -13.05
N GLY A 643 44.89 28.31 -14.37
CA GLY A 643 44.24 27.44 -15.34
C GLY A 643 42.82 27.10 -14.93
N LYS A 644 42.48 25.80 -14.90
CA LYS A 644 41.15 25.31 -14.49
C LYS A 644 40.69 25.74 -13.08
N ASN A 645 41.60 26.15 -12.20
CA ASN A 645 41.25 26.60 -10.86
C ASN A 645 40.84 28.09 -10.81
N SER A 646 41.03 28.86 -11.89
CA SER A 646 40.70 30.28 -11.93
C SER A 646 39.23 30.57 -11.61
N GLN A 647 38.31 29.75 -12.18
CA GLN A 647 36.89 29.92 -11.97
C GLN A 647 36.49 29.67 -10.50
N MET A 648 37.06 28.64 -9.89
CA MET A 648 36.81 28.32 -8.46
C MET A 648 37.32 29.43 -7.55
N ILE A 649 38.53 29.94 -7.76
CA ILE A 649 39.09 31.06 -6.98
C ILE A 649 38.24 32.30 -7.16
N ALA A 650 37.84 32.64 -8.38
CA ALA A 650 36.95 33.77 -8.66
C ALA A 650 35.61 33.66 -7.94
N TYR A 651 35.02 32.47 -7.88
CA TYR A 651 33.79 32.22 -7.12
C TYR A 651 33.96 32.52 -5.63
N TYR A 652 35.03 31.99 -5.00
CA TYR A 652 35.29 32.23 -3.58
C TYR A 652 35.66 33.68 -3.23
N LEU A 653 36.22 34.46 -4.15
CA LEU A 653 36.53 35.85 -3.96
C LEU A 653 35.31 36.76 -3.86
N SER A 654 34.15 36.35 -4.36
CA SER A 654 32.95 37.18 -4.36
C SER A 654 32.58 37.75 -2.99
N GLY A 655 32.76 36.98 -1.92
CA GLY A 655 32.55 37.43 -0.53
C GLY A 655 33.55 38.49 -0.10
N SER A 656 34.85 38.36 -0.45
CA SER A 656 35.91 39.32 -0.10
C SER A 656 35.81 40.61 -0.90
N LEU A 657 35.14 40.63 -2.03
CA LEU A 657 34.87 41.79 -2.89
C LEU A 657 33.49 42.43 -2.67
N ALA A 658 32.73 41.99 -1.67
CA ALA A 658 31.37 42.49 -1.42
C ALA A 658 31.30 44.02 -1.21
N LYS A 659 32.38 44.65 -0.70
CA LYS A 659 32.49 46.11 -0.44
C LYS A 659 33.11 46.89 -1.60
N ALA A 660 33.31 46.28 -2.78
CA ALA A 660 33.88 46.95 -3.94
C ALA A 660 32.97 48.06 -4.47
N ASN A 661 33.53 49.20 -4.83
CA ASN A 661 32.83 50.27 -5.54
C ASN A 661 32.63 49.90 -7.03
N ASP A 662 31.87 50.71 -7.77
CA ASP A 662 31.48 50.36 -9.15
C ASP A 662 32.69 50.29 -10.10
N THR A 663 33.71 51.11 -9.94
CA THR A 663 34.95 51.03 -10.71
C THR A 663 35.68 49.71 -10.42
N GLN A 664 35.77 49.33 -9.17
CA GLN A 664 36.38 48.06 -8.75
C GLN A 664 35.59 46.85 -9.22
N LYS A 665 34.26 46.90 -9.20
CA LYS A 665 33.38 45.85 -9.76
C LYS A 665 33.60 45.70 -11.28
N ALA A 666 33.64 46.80 -12.02
CA ALA A 666 33.93 46.78 -13.44
C ALA A 666 35.32 46.21 -13.75
N ARG A 667 36.33 46.56 -12.95
CA ARG A 667 37.67 45.96 -13.04
C ARG A 667 37.65 44.46 -12.76
N TRP A 668 36.90 44.03 -11.74
CA TRP A 668 36.74 42.63 -11.41
C TRP A 668 36.07 41.84 -12.54
N GLN A 669 35.01 42.37 -13.14
CA GLN A 669 34.32 41.71 -14.26
C GLN A 669 35.26 41.46 -15.45
N LYS A 670 36.11 42.43 -15.79
CA LYS A 670 37.14 42.28 -16.83
C LYS A 670 38.13 41.14 -16.49
N ILE A 671 38.58 41.09 -15.23
CA ILE A 671 39.50 40.05 -14.76
C ILE A 671 38.86 38.66 -14.89
N VAL A 672 37.61 38.50 -14.45
CA VAL A 672 36.88 37.24 -14.53
C VAL A 672 36.69 36.82 -15.97
N GLN A 673 36.19 37.73 -16.81
CA GLN A 673 35.94 37.43 -18.23
C GLN A 673 37.22 36.98 -18.96
N ALA A 674 38.34 37.59 -18.67
CA ALA A 674 39.64 37.24 -19.27
C ALA A 674 40.20 35.89 -18.83
N ASN A 675 39.77 35.36 -17.64
CA ASN A 675 40.39 34.17 -17.03
C ASN A 675 39.48 32.99 -16.81
N THR A 676 38.16 33.12 -16.97
CA THR A 676 37.19 32.05 -16.69
C THR A 676 36.37 31.64 -17.91
N GLY A 677 36.49 32.36 -19.05
CA GLY A 677 35.77 32.03 -20.29
C GLY A 677 34.25 32.27 -20.23
N LYS A 678 33.74 33.01 -19.24
CA LYS A 678 32.32 33.39 -19.09
C LYS A 678 32.14 34.88 -19.04
#